data_51e3b3757d452cebae97ab6fca67aef9
#
_entry.id   51e3b3757d452cebae97ab6fca67aef9
#
_cell.length_a   1.000
_cell.length_b   1.000
_cell.length_c   1.000
_cell.angle_alpha   90.00
_cell.angle_beta   90.00
_cell.angle_gamma   90.00
#
_symmetry.space_group_name_H-M   'P 1'
#
loop_
_entity.id
_entity.type
_entity.pdbx_description
1 polymer ?
#
loop_
_entity_poly.entity_id
_entity_poly.type
_entity_poly.pdbx_seq_one_letter_code
_entity_poly.pdbx_strand_id
1 'polypeptide(L)'
;MQMEEISMRVLVIAVIASVWCSLGNAQTVSPLFARGYTVIPEPQKVSLGASDLTLNQDWQLKLDNGVANDDVAVDSLREGLASRFNLRLSSEGTADGTLTLRIQPDSVAIGTALDSDKKSLEEEAYRIDLHKGVITITANASTGLFYGVETLVQLLRRDMGTLWFPEGTIVDWPDMQLRHIYWDDNHHLEHVDELKRDLRQAAFYKINGFVIKLDGHFQYKSAPAVVEPYALSPAELQELTNYGLRYHVQLIPYLDGPAHISFILKHPEYAKLREYPDSNYEICSTNPDSYKLLEGMYQDLLDANKGVKYFYLSTDEPYYLGLAHNSQCNEADLAKHLGSVGKVFANFVDQSGGYLHDRGRDVIFWGEYPMKPSDLATLPPYVINGEVYGPAYDRAFHQRGIRQMVFTSTEGEEKLFPDYFILPNSERLHGASNDEFEDNPGLPRVDDITKKISFDSSRVNTSVIGEVEAGWSDEGVNPETFWLGYVAGVAAGWHPGLPSAPELSSTFYSLFYGTKVVNMDRVYQLMSEQAQSWNDSWDPMESKARKPIWGSSYAIFNPPHSAHDQTLPLPPAPDSTLNYPSTWSKQNSRRIALALQAEQQNQVLLGLLHENIQRAQFNRHNLQVYLTIADLCRQNLAMIAGIHRMDFDLASASQVKEKDPKVALTEVDSALDTATSIWQQRNEVLKNSVATWDERWFPRVEEANGRRFLHELDDVKDHLPDRTADMSYLVYREKLLPFGEWVNAIAAARNQFAAAHNLPSRNYRLAWDDFGAVPAVCSSASDLIANPQLRPADVDQAATCGMGE
;
A
#
# COMPACT_ATOMS: atom_id res chain seq x y z
N MET A 1 -56.50 -22.23 -30.53
CA MET A 1 -56.01 -21.05 -31.31
C MET A 1 -55.88 -19.79 -30.45
N GLN A 2 -56.71 -19.48 -29.49
CA GLN A 2 -56.57 -18.28 -28.66
C GLN A 2 -55.53 -18.44 -27.51
N MET A 3 -55.17 -19.62 -27.05
CA MET A 3 -54.18 -19.84 -25.99
C MET A 3 -52.75 -19.82 -26.50
N GLU A 4 -52.49 -20.18 -27.77
CA GLU A 4 -51.13 -20.13 -28.34
C GLU A 4 -50.68 -18.72 -28.71
N GLU A 5 -51.59 -17.82 -29.09
CA GLU A 5 -51.28 -16.40 -29.36
C GLU A 5 -50.92 -15.62 -28.11
N ILE A 6 -51.49 -15.95 -26.96
CA ILE A 6 -51.17 -15.32 -25.69
C ILE A 6 -49.79 -15.78 -25.19
N SER A 7 -49.43 -17.05 -25.36
CA SER A 7 -48.12 -17.60 -25.01
C SER A 7 -46.99 -16.98 -25.84
N MET A 8 -47.21 -16.77 -27.12
CA MET A 8 -46.21 -16.17 -28.02
C MET A 8 -45.98 -14.67 -27.78
N ARG A 9 -47.05 -13.93 -27.41
CA ARG A 9 -46.92 -12.51 -27.05
C ARG A 9 -46.23 -12.29 -25.72
N VAL A 10 -46.47 -13.17 -24.74
CA VAL A 10 -45.76 -13.12 -23.42
C VAL A 10 -44.29 -13.50 -23.60
N LEU A 11 -43.96 -14.46 -24.47
CA LEU A 11 -42.56 -14.84 -24.77
C LEU A 11 -41.82 -13.72 -25.52
N VAL A 12 -42.47 -13.04 -26.47
CA VAL A 12 -41.85 -11.91 -27.20
C VAL A 12 -41.65 -10.70 -26.30
N ILE A 13 -42.59 -10.41 -25.37
CA ILE A 13 -42.43 -9.34 -24.39
C ILE A 13 -41.33 -9.70 -23.36
N ALA A 14 -41.21 -10.95 -22.92
CA ALA A 14 -40.15 -11.39 -22.03
C ALA A 14 -38.77 -11.36 -22.69
N VAL A 15 -38.67 -11.71 -23.97
CA VAL A 15 -37.40 -11.59 -24.73
C VAL A 15 -37.05 -10.13 -25.02
N ILE A 16 -38.01 -9.27 -25.32
CA ILE A 16 -37.75 -7.84 -25.46
C ILE A 16 -37.38 -7.20 -24.14
N ALA A 17 -38.04 -7.57 -23.01
CA ALA A 17 -37.68 -7.10 -21.69
C ALA A 17 -36.30 -7.62 -21.23
N SER A 18 -35.90 -8.86 -21.53
CA SER A 18 -34.57 -9.38 -21.25
C SER A 18 -33.49 -8.78 -22.16
N VAL A 19 -33.82 -8.41 -23.41
CA VAL A 19 -32.90 -7.66 -24.27
C VAL A 19 -32.74 -6.20 -23.82
N TRP A 20 -33.82 -5.58 -23.26
CA TRP A 20 -33.71 -4.23 -22.69
C TRP A 20 -33.04 -4.20 -21.29
N CYS A 21 -33.14 -5.26 -20.49
CA CYS A 21 -32.36 -5.39 -19.24
C CYS A 21 -30.88 -5.70 -19.49
N SER A 22 -30.51 -6.27 -20.66
CA SER A 22 -29.12 -6.46 -21.04
C SER A 22 -28.51 -5.29 -21.81
N LEU A 23 -29.27 -4.22 -22.09
CA LEU A 23 -28.79 -2.97 -22.67
C LEU A 23 -28.58 -1.84 -21.63
N GLY A 24 -28.80 -2.14 -20.36
CA GLY A 24 -28.54 -1.21 -19.27
C GLY A 24 -27.14 -1.45 -18.69
N ASN A 25 -26.18 -0.71 -19.14
CA ASN A 25 -24.81 -0.41 -18.76
C ASN A 25 -23.76 -0.95 -19.76
N ALA A 26 -23.83 -0.54 -21.00
CA ALA A 26 -22.62 -0.37 -21.76
C ALA A 26 -21.85 0.77 -21.11
N GLN A 27 -20.84 0.48 -20.31
CA GLN A 27 -19.90 1.50 -19.82
C GLN A 27 -19.44 2.32 -21.04
N THR A 28 -19.70 3.61 -21.01
CA THR A 28 -19.29 4.49 -22.10
C THR A 28 -17.78 4.62 -22.04
N VAL A 29 -17.12 4.05 -23.04
CA VAL A 29 -15.67 4.17 -23.22
C VAL A 29 -15.35 5.62 -23.59
N SER A 30 -14.28 6.19 -23.02
CA SER A 30 -13.91 7.59 -23.29
C SER A 30 -13.54 7.81 -24.78
N PRO A 31 -13.75 9.01 -25.33
CA PRO A 31 -13.43 9.31 -26.74
C PRO A 31 -11.96 9.10 -27.08
N LEU A 32 -11.04 9.40 -26.17
CA LEU A 32 -9.60 9.23 -26.37
C LEU A 32 -9.25 7.74 -26.41
N PHE A 33 -9.69 6.98 -25.41
CA PHE A 33 -9.42 5.55 -25.34
C PHE A 33 -10.03 4.76 -26.52
N ALA A 34 -11.27 5.08 -26.90
CA ALA A 34 -11.93 4.49 -28.08
C ALA A 34 -11.13 4.69 -29.36
N ARG A 35 -10.32 5.74 -29.44
CA ARG A 35 -9.44 6.06 -30.58
C ARG A 35 -8.01 5.54 -30.39
N GLY A 36 -7.72 4.86 -29.28
CA GLY A 36 -6.41 4.28 -28.96
C GLY A 36 -5.41 5.27 -28.39
N TYR A 37 -5.87 6.33 -27.73
CA TYR A 37 -5.05 7.28 -26.99
C TYR A 37 -5.26 7.10 -25.49
N THR A 38 -4.21 7.33 -24.71
CA THR A 38 -4.20 7.08 -23.26
C THR A 38 -3.89 8.37 -22.50
N VAL A 39 -4.74 8.72 -21.54
CA VAL A 39 -4.54 9.85 -20.62
C VAL A 39 -5.13 9.51 -19.26
N ILE A 40 -4.40 9.75 -18.18
CA ILE A 40 -4.86 9.67 -16.78
C ILE A 40 -4.37 10.93 -16.05
N PRO A 41 -5.27 11.63 -15.33
CA PRO A 41 -6.74 11.50 -15.27
C PRO A 41 -7.42 11.79 -16.61
N GLU A 42 -8.64 11.25 -16.80
CA GLU A 42 -9.44 11.58 -17.98
C GLU A 42 -9.83 13.05 -17.97
N PRO A 43 -9.60 13.79 -19.11
CA PRO A 43 -9.94 15.20 -19.17
C PRO A 43 -11.44 15.47 -19.14
N GLN A 44 -11.85 16.59 -18.54
CA GLN A 44 -13.25 17.00 -18.39
C GLN A 44 -13.99 17.19 -19.71
N LYS A 45 -13.33 17.71 -20.73
CA LYS A 45 -13.95 17.96 -22.04
C LYS A 45 -13.00 17.60 -23.17
N VAL A 46 -13.43 16.68 -24.00
CA VAL A 46 -12.69 16.22 -25.17
C VAL A 46 -13.56 16.39 -26.41
N SER A 47 -13.06 17.08 -27.43
CA SER A 47 -13.72 17.25 -28.73
C SER A 47 -12.73 16.88 -29.84
N LEU A 48 -12.91 15.69 -30.44
CA LEU A 48 -11.98 15.16 -31.43
C LEU A 48 -12.45 15.44 -32.85
N GLY A 49 -11.51 15.84 -33.73
CA GLY A 49 -11.66 15.86 -35.17
C GLY A 49 -11.58 14.44 -35.78
N ALA A 50 -11.69 14.37 -37.10
CA ALA A 50 -11.66 13.07 -37.78
C ALA A 50 -10.25 12.52 -38.02
N SER A 51 -9.20 13.37 -37.95
CA SER A 51 -7.83 13.04 -38.36
C SER A 51 -6.93 12.75 -37.17
N ASP A 52 -5.95 11.87 -37.36
CA ASP A 52 -4.76 11.80 -36.53
C ASP A 52 -3.61 12.55 -37.24
N LEU A 53 -2.80 13.24 -36.43
CA LEU A 53 -1.73 14.11 -36.86
C LEU A 53 -0.39 13.61 -36.35
N THR A 54 0.72 14.05 -36.96
CA THR A 54 2.06 13.59 -36.62
C THR A 54 2.91 14.68 -35.97
N LEU A 55 3.69 14.29 -34.97
CA LEU A 55 4.73 15.10 -34.34
C LEU A 55 6.10 14.52 -34.68
N ASN A 56 7.04 15.34 -35.12
CA ASN A 56 8.40 14.91 -35.46
C ASN A 56 9.45 15.92 -34.99
N GLN A 57 10.73 15.65 -35.26
CA GLN A 57 11.87 16.48 -34.84
C GLN A 57 11.90 17.86 -35.48
N ASP A 58 11.19 18.06 -36.62
CA ASP A 58 11.18 19.32 -37.35
C ASP A 58 10.12 20.31 -36.80
N TRP A 59 9.41 19.91 -35.72
CA TRP A 59 8.56 20.83 -34.98
C TRP A 59 9.38 21.73 -34.05
N GLN A 60 8.92 22.98 -33.87
CA GLN A 60 9.55 23.97 -32.99
C GLN A 60 8.76 24.19 -31.73
N LEU A 61 9.48 24.25 -30.58
CA LEU A 61 8.92 24.74 -29.33
C LEU A 61 8.94 26.25 -29.27
N LYS A 62 7.77 26.85 -29.03
CA LYS A 62 7.60 28.28 -28.85
C LYS A 62 7.07 28.59 -27.46
N LEU A 63 7.69 29.53 -26.79
CA LEU A 63 7.24 30.05 -25.51
C LEU A 63 6.65 31.43 -25.70
N ASP A 64 5.37 31.58 -25.33
CA ASP A 64 4.73 32.91 -25.36
C ASP A 64 5.07 33.69 -24.08
N ASN A 65 4.75 34.99 -24.08
CA ASN A 65 4.94 35.87 -22.94
C ASN A 65 4.28 35.25 -21.70
N GLY A 66 5.00 35.18 -20.59
CA GLY A 66 4.56 34.62 -19.34
C GLY A 66 5.11 33.22 -19.05
N VAL A 67 5.78 32.58 -20.02
CA VAL A 67 6.45 31.29 -19.83
C VAL A 67 7.97 31.48 -19.85
N ALA A 68 8.64 31.23 -18.75
CA ALA A 68 10.10 31.28 -18.64
C ALA A 68 10.75 30.04 -19.28
N ASN A 69 12.01 30.16 -19.73
CA ASN A 69 12.73 29.03 -20.32
C ASN A 69 13.05 27.92 -19.30
N ASP A 70 13.10 28.26 -18.03
CA ASP A 70 13.34 27.40 -16.88
C ASP A 70 12.04 27.01 -16.13
N ASP A 71 10.87 27.30 -16.75
CA ASP A 71 9.59 26.82 -16.23
C ASP A 71 9.55 25.28 -16.24
N VAL A 72 9.06 24.69 -15.17
CA VAL A 72 9.01 23.24 -15.02
C VAL A 72 8.22 22.54 -16.12
N ALA A 73 7.19 23.19 -16.66
CA ALA A 73 6.42 22.66 -17.79
C ALA A 73 7.29 22.51 -19.05
N VAL A 74 8.22 23.45 -19.28
CA VAL A 74 9.16 23.38 -20.40
C VAL A 74 10.15 22.23 -20.23
N ASP A 75 10.68 22.06 -19.03
CA ASP A 75 11.61 20.98 -18.72
C ASP A 75 10.91 19.62 -18.80
N SER A 76 9.69 19.50 -18.24
CA SER A 76 8.89 18.27 -18.30
C SER A 76 8.53 17.88 -19.74
N LEU A 77 8.18 18.85 -20.59
CA LEU A 77 7.93 18.56 -22.00
C LEU A 77 9.18 17.99 -22.69
N ARG A 78 10.33 18.65 -22.49
CA ARG A 78 11.59 18.20 -23.09
C ARG A 78 12.00 16.81 -22.59
N GLU A 79 11.88 16.59 -21.29
CA GLU A 79 12.19 15.32 -20.65
C GLU A 79 11.24 14.21 -21.13
N GLY A 80 9.92 14.46 -21.12
CA GLY A 80 8.91 13.50 -21.54
C GLY A 80 9.06 13.11 -23.02
N LEU A 81 9.30 14.07 -23.91
CA LEU A 81 9.56 13.80 -25.33
C LEU A 81 10.87 13.01 -25.53
N ALA A 82 11.92 13.35 -24.79
CA ALA A 82 13.21 12.66 -24.90
C ALA A 82 13.16 11.24 -24.33
N SER A 83 12.67 11.08 -23.10
CA SER A 83 12.71 9.80 -22.40
C SER A 83 11.72 8.77 -22.95
N ARG A 84 10.48 9.20 -23.24
CA ARG A 84 9.42 8.29 -23.72
C ARG A 84 9.47 8.05 -25.22
N PHE A 85 9.89 9.06 -25.98
CA PHE A 85 9.80 9.01 -27.44
C PHE A 85 11.13 9.20 -28.18
N ASN A 86 12.24 9.39 -27.46
CA ASN A 86 13.53 9.73 -28.04
C ASN A 86 13.40 10.87 -29.08
N LEU A 87 12.62 11.90 -28.74
CA LEU A 87 12.32 13.04 -29.57
C LEU A 87 12.86 14.33 -28.94
N ARG A 88 13.55 15.13 -29.73
CA ARG A 88 13.93 16.52 -29.40
C ARG A 88 13.41 17.42 -30.46
N LEU A 89 12.67 18.46 -30.06
CA LEU A 89 12.16 19.49 -31.00
C LEU A 89 13.28 20.38 -31.47
N SER A 90 13.17 20.85 -32.70
CA SER A 90 14.14 21.79 -33.31
C SER A 90 14.12 23.14 -32.59
N SER A 91 15.28 23.78 -32.48
CA SER A 91 15.41 25.16 -32.01
C SER A 91 15.53 26.17 -33.16
N GLU A 92 15.85 25.73 -34.38
CA GLU A 92 16.16 26.56 -35.56
C GLU A 92 15.71 25.89 -36.87
N GLY A 93 15.41 26.67 -37.90
CA GLY A 93 15.09 26.19 -39.23
C GLY A 93 13.64 26.38 -39.67
N THR A 94 13.27 25.78 -40.81
CA THR A 94 11.88 25.72 -41.27
C THR A 94 11.14 24.62 -40.54
N ALA A 95 10.09 24.98 -39.76
CA ALA A 95 9.31 24.05 -38.98
C ALA A 95 8.18 23.39 -39.77
N ASP A 96 7.99 22.08 -39.59
CA ASP A 96 6.78 21.37 -40.04
C ASP A 96 5.56 21.73 -39.19
N GLY A 97 5.82 22.18 -37.97
CA GLY A 97 4.78 22.60 -37.03
C GLY A 97 5.35 23.33 -35.81
N THR A 98 4.46 23.88 -35.01
CA THR A 98 4.80 24.65 -33.81
C THR A 98 4.04 24.12 -32.60
N LEU A 99 4.76 23.84 -31.52
CA LEU A 99 4.20 23.58 -30.21
C LEU A 99 4.38 24.82 -29.36
N THR A 100 3.28 25.46 -28.96
CA THR A 100 3.29 26.72 -28.20
C THR A 100 2.83 26.48 -26.76
N LEU A 101 3.60 26.95 -25.81
CA LEU A 101 3.23 27.02 -24.40
C LEU A 101 2.85 28.43 -24.00
N ARG A 102 1.73 28.61 -23.29
CA ARG A 102 1.16 29.91 -22.95
C ARG A 102 0.55 29.91 -21.56
N ILE A 103 0.87 30.93 -20.76
CA ILE A 103 0.15 31.27 -19.55
C ILE A 103 -0.66 32.53 -19.81
N GLN A 104 -1.97 32.43 -19.67
CA GLN A 104 -2.90 33.54 -19.85
C GLN A 104 -3.98 33.43 -18.76
N PRO A 105 -3.88 34.21 -17.69
CA PRO A 105 -4.87 34.17 -16.59
C PRO A 105 -6.31 34.34 -17.12
N ASP A 106 -7.24 33.67 -16.49
CA ASP A 106 -8.68 33.71 -16.77
C ASP A 106 -9.10 33.31 -18.19
N SER A 107 -8.19 32.69 -18.97
CA SER A 107 -8.47 32.32 -20.38
C SER A 107 -9.14 30.94 -20.52
N VAL A 108 -9.00 30.09 -19.52
CA VAL A 108 -9.59 28.76 -19.48
C VAL A 108 -10.67 28.74 -18.40
N ALA A 109 -11.92 28.75 -18.84
CA ALA A 109 -13.05 28.69 -17.94
C ALA A 109 -13.32 27.24 -17.50
N ILE A 110 -13.41 27.02 -16.22
CA ILE A 110 -13.84 25.74 -15.65
C ILE A 110 -15.36 25.58 -15.72
N GLY A 111 -15.84 24.34 -15.75
CA GLY A 111 -17.27 24.04 -15.68
C GLY A 111 -17.75 23.82 -14.24
N THR A 112 -18.60 22.83 -14.08
CA THR A 112 -19.02 22.35 -12.75
C THR A 112 -17.83 21.64 -12.08
N ALA A 113 -17.73 21.79 -10.78
CA ALA A 113 -16.76 21.07 -9.95
C ALA A 113 -17.43 20.77 -8.60
N LEU A 114 -17.01 19.72 -7.93
CA LEU A 114 -17.50 19.33 -6.61
C LEU A 114 -17.00 20.28 -5.52
N ASP A 115 -15.74 20.63 -5.59
CA ASP A 115 -15.14 21.60 -4.67
C ASP A 115 -15.72 23.00 -4.92
N SER A 116 -16.05 23.66 -3.84
CA SER A 116 -16.59 25.03 -3.85
C SER A 116 -15.50 26.11 -4.08
N ASP A 117 -14.21 25.79 -3.85
CA ASP A 117 -13.08 26.71 -4.08
C ASP A 117 -12.65 26.70 -5.56
N LYS A 118 -13.51 27.26 -6.39
CA LYS A 118 -13.26 27.32 -7.84
C LYS A 118 -11.99 28.05 -8.21
N LYS A 119 -11.53 29.00 -7.39
CA LYS A 119 -10.31 29.75 -7.69
C LYS A 119 -9.07 28.86 -7.68
N SER A 120 -8.94 27.97 -6.69
CA SER A 120 -7.85 26.98 -6.68
C SER A 120 -7.89 26.07 -7.88
N LEU A 121 -9.09 25.61 -8.28
CA LEU A 121 -9.26 24.74 -9.45
C LEU A 121 -8.93 25.47 -10.77
N GLU A 122 -9.26 26.76 -10.87
CA GLU A 122 -8.97 27.58 -12.05
C GLU A 122 -7.46 27.74 -12.30
N GLU A 123 -6.63 27.76 -11.25
CA GLU A 123 -5.16 27.82 -11.38
C GLU A 123 -4.58 26.53 -12.00
N GLU A 124 -5.28 25.41 -11.87
CA GLU A 124 -4.90 24.12 -12.46
C GLU A 124 -5.49 23.89 -13.85
N ALA A 125 -6.39 24.78 -14.32
CA ALA A 125 -7.09 24.61 -15.58
C ALA A 125 -6.21 24.89 -16.80
N TYR A 126 -6.39 24.07 -17.83
CA TYR A 126 -5.67 24.21 -19.10
C TYR A 126 -6.54 23.81 -20.29
N ARG A 127 -6.08 24.26 -21.49
CA ARG A 127 -6.64 23.90 -22.79
C ARG A 127 -5.51 23.48 -23.74
N ILE A 128 -5.73 22.39 -24.46
CA ILE A 128 -4.84 21.92 -25.53
C ILE A 128 -5.61 21.99 -26.85
N ASP A 129 -5.13 22.81 -27.77
CA ASP A 129 -5.62 22.88 -29.15
C ASP A 129 -4.66 22.09 -30.07
N LEU A 130 -5.18 21.09 -30.74
CA LEU A 130 -4.46 20.10 -31.54
C LEU A 130 -4.88 20.20 -32.99
N HIS A 131 -4.10 20.89 -33.79
CA HIS A 131 -4.40 21.11 -35.21
C HIS A 131 -3.20 20.80 -36.12
N LYS A 132 -3.45 20.62 -37.39
CA LYS A 132 -2.39 20.34 -38.36
C LYS A 132 -1.31 21.40 -38.31
N GLY A 133 -0.09 21.02 -37.96
CA GLY A 133 1.06 21.90 -37.87
C GLY A 133 1.05 22.84 -36.63
N VAL A 134 0.06 22.74 -35.74
CA VAL A 134 -0.03 23.61 -34.56
C VAL A 134 -0.55 22.84 -33.35
N ILE A 135 0.22 22.81 -32.28
CA ILE A 135 -0.23 22.43 -30.94
C ILE A 135 -0.09 23.66 -30.04
N THR A 136 -1.14 24.01 -29.30
CA THR A 136 -1.08 25.11 -28.34
C THR A 136 -1.60 24.62 -27.00
N ILE A 137 -0.80 24.77 -25.95
CA ILE A 137 -1.24 24.56 -24.55
C ILE A 137 -1.40 25.95 -23.94
N THR A 138 -2.61 26.27 -23.51
CA THR A 138 -2.94 27.52 -22.81
C THR A 138 -3.44 27.17 -21.40
N ALA A 139 -2.89 27.82 -20.38
CA ALA A 139 -3.29 27.62 -19.01
C ALA A 139 -3.48 28.95 -18.27
N ASN A 140 -4.24 28.93 -17.18
CA ASN A 140 -4.46 30.09 -16.34
C ASN A 140 -3.24 30.42 -15.46
N ALA A 141 -2.49 29.41 -15.04
CA ALA A 141 -1.29 29.52 -14.20
C ALA A 141 -0.23 28.47 -14.57
N SER A 142 0.95 28.51 -13.92
CA SER A 142 2.05 27.57 -14.16
C SER A 142 1.65 26.12 -13.85
N THR A 143 0.86 25.87 -12.80
CA THR A 143 0.37 24.54 -12.44
C THR A 143 -0.48 23.94 -13.57
N GLY A 144 -1.44 24.72 -14.08
CA GLY A 144 -2.26 24.28 -15.23
C GLY A 144 -1.42 24.03 -16.48
N LEU A 145 -0.39 24.86 -16.75
CA LEU A 145 0.52 24.64 -17.88
C LEU A 145 1.29 23.32 -17.73
N PHE A 146 1.81 23.04 -16.54
CA PHE A 146 2.49 21.78 -16.23
C PHE A 146 1.58 20.59 -16.47
N TYR A 147 0.35 20.60 -15.94
CA TYR A 147 -0.62 19.51 -16.14
C TYR A 147 -1.04 19.35 -17.60
N GLY A 148 -1.16 20.44 -18.33
CA GLY A 148 -1.42 20.39 -19.79
C GLY A 148 -0.27 19.73 -20.56
N VAL A 149 0.97 19.96 -20.15
CA VAL A 149 2.16 19.31 -20.71
C VAL A 149 2.18 17.82 -20.40
N GLU A 150 1.92 17.44 -19.14
CA GLU A 150 1.86 16.02 -18.78
C GLU A 150 0.75 15.30 -19.56
N THR A 151 -0.41 15.93 -19.72
CA THR A 151 -1.49 15.40 -20.57
C THR A 151 -1.06 15.24 -22.04
N LEU A 152 -0.37 16.22 -22.61
CA LEU A 152 0.14 16.08 -23.97
C LEU A 152 1.13 14.92 -24.10
N VAL A 153 2.07 14.78 -23.16
CA VAL A 153 3.07 13.69 -23.16
C VAL A 153 2.39 12.32 -23.06
N GLN A 154 1.36 12.18 -22.23
CA GLN A 154 0.57 10.94 -22.11
C GLN A 154 -0.23 10.65 -23.38
N LEU A 155 -0.77 11.68 -24.01
CA LEU A 155 -1.60 11.58 -25.23
C LEU A 155 -0.81 11.10 -26.45
N LEU A 156 0.50 11.32 -26.51
CA LEU A 156 1.30 10.96 -27.68
C LEU A 156 1.41 9.44 -27.82
N ARG A 157 1.05 8.93 -29.01
CA ARG A 157 1.11 7.51 -29.34
C ARG A 157 2.17 7.23 -30.39
N ARG A 158 3.09 6.29 -30.09
CA ARG A 158 4.06 5.83 -31.09
C ARG A 158 3.54 4.56 -31.78
N ASP A 159 3.42 4.65 -33.11
CA ASP A 159 3.06 3.51 -33.94
C ASP A 159 3.99 3.44 -35.17
N MET A 160 4.55 2.26 -35.45
CA MET A 160 5.50 2.02 -36.57
C MET A 160 6.61 3.08 -36.70
N GLY A 161 7.09 3.62 -35.58
CA GLY A 161 8.16 4.62 -35.54
C GLY A 161 7.66 6.07 -35.67
N THR A 162 6.40 6.28 -36.03
CA THR A 162 5.75 7.60 -36.13
C THR A 162 5.08 7.96 -34.81
N LEU A 163 5.16 9.22 -34.41
CA LEU A 163 4.50 9.74 -33.23
C LEU A 163 3.22 10.47 -33.63
N TRP A 164 2.09 10.00 -33.11
CA TRP A 164 0.74 10.44 -33.45
C TRP A 164 0.07 11.17 -32.30
N PHE A 165 -0.81 12.10 -32.61
CA PHE A 165 -1.77 12.72 -31.70
C PHE A 165 -3.11 12.97 -32.45
N PRO A 166 -4.28 13.00 -31.75
CA PRO A 166 -5.56 13.24 -32.40
C PRO A 166 -5.74 14.73 -32.73
N GLU A 167 -6.37 15.04 -33.81
CA GLU A 167 -6.87 16.41 -34.05
C GLU A 167 -8.03 16.70 -33.13
N GLY A 168 -8.08 17.92 -32.52
CA GLY A 168 -9.19 18.31 -31.64
C GLY A 168 -8.83 19.35 -30.60
N THR A 169 -9.65 19.40 -29.58
CA THR A 169 -9.46 20.28 -28.42
C THR A 169 -9.74 19.52 -27.12
N ILE A 170 -8.89 19.73 -26.14
CA ILE A 170 -9.06 19.23 -24.76
C ILE A 170 -9.17 20.47 -23.87
N VAL A 171 -10.15 20.51 -22.96
CA VAL A 171 -10.28 21.51 -21.90
C VAL A 171 -10.45 20.78 -20.58
N ASP A 172 -9.59 21.07 -19.60
CA ASP A 172 -9.47 20.25 -18.44
C ASP A 172 -9.23 21.05 -17.14
N TRP A 173 -9.74 20.53 -16.03
CA TRP A 173 -9.60 21.04 -14.67
C TRP A 173 -9.97 19.95 -13.67
N PRO A 174 -9.46 19.97 -12.43
CA PRO A 174 -9.86 18.98 -11.41
C PRO A 174 -11.25 19.31 -10.82
N ASP A 175 -11.96 18.27 -10.39
CA ASP A 175 -13.19 18.41 -9.61
C ASP A 175 -12.91 18.74 -8.12
N MET A 176 -11.77 18.30 -7.60
CA MET A 176 -11.33 18.53 -6.23
C MET A 176 -9.89 19.03 -6.17
N GLN A 177 -9.60 19.95 -5.22
CA GLN A 177 -8.28 20.60 -5.14
C GLN A 177 -7.18 19.70 -4.56
N LEU A 178 -7.51 18.73 -3.69
CA LEU A 178 -6.52 17.87 -3.04
C LEU A 178 -6.59 16.46 -3.62
N ARG A 179 -5.45 15.97 -4.08
CA ARG A 179 -5.28 14.63 -4.62
C ARG A 179 -4.01 14.08 -4.01
N HIS A 180 -4.18 13.47 -2.84
CA HIS A 180 -3.10 13.06 -1.99
C HIS A 180 -2.89 11.55 -2.05
N ILE A 181 -1.63 11.14 -1.93
CA ILE A 181 -1.26 9.76 -1.65
C ILE A 181 -0.51 9.71 -0.32
N TYR A 182 -0.68 8.59 0.39
CA TYR A 182 0.09 8.31 1.59
C TYR A 182 1.15 7.27 1.27
N TRP A 183 2.40 7.62 1.57
CA TRP A 183 3.60 6.83 1.31
C TRP A 183 4.29 6.46 2.61
N ASP A 184 4.49 5.16 2.80
CA ASP A 184 4.90 4.59 4.06
C ASP A 184 6.39 4.23 4.08
N ASP A 185 7.20 5.15 4.60
CA ASP A 185 8.65 4.99 4.83
C ASP A 185 8.99 4.84 6.32
N ASN A 186 8.01 4.53 7.16
CA ASN A 186 8.21 4.48 8.61
C ASN A 186 9.05 3.27 9.04
N HIS A 187 8.83 2.15 8.40
CA HIS A 187 9.51 0.90 8.74
C HIS A 187 10.80 0.71 7.94
N HIS A 188 10.91 1.31 6.78
CA HIS A 188 12.01 1.15 5.87
C HIS A 188 12.19 2.41 5.03
N LEU A 189 13.39 2.93 4.91
CA LEU A 189 13.65 4.18 4.20
C LEU A 189 14.14 3.95 2.78
N GLU A 190 13.53 4.60 1.82
CA GLU A 190 14.01 4.65 0.45
C GLU A 190 15.25 5.53 0.29
N HIS A 191 16.02 5.26 -0.75
CA HIS A 191 17.08 6.15 -1.17
C HIS A 191 16.50 7.50 -1.62
N VAL A 192 17.18 8.60 -1.32
CA VAL A 192 16.73 9.96 -1.67
C VAL A 192 16.44 10.13 -3.16
N ASP A 193 17.23 9.48 -4.03
CA ASP A 193 17.00 9.56 -5.48
C ASP A 193 15.76 8.79 -5.93
N GLU A 194 15.38 7.74 -5.21
CA GLU A 194 14.14 7.00 -5.46
C GLU A 194 12.92 7.82 -5.01
N LEU A 195 12.96 8.43 -3.84
CA LEU A 195 11.90 9.36 -3.40
C LEU A 195 11.70 10.51 -4.40
N LYS A 196 12.78 11.03 -5.03
CA LYS A 196 12.64 12.01 -6.13
C LYS A 196 11.96 11.41 -7.35
N ARG A 197 12.29 10.18 -7.70
CA ARG A 197 11.63 9.45 -8.80
C ARG A 197 10.14 9.31 -8.54
N ASP A 198 9.77 8.95 -7.30
CA ASP A 198 8.37 8.76 -6.93
C ASP A 198 7.59 10.08 -6.90
N LEU A 199 8.18 11.15 -6.38
CA LEU A 199 7.63 12.50 -6.50
C LEU A 199 7.41 12.92 -7.97
N ARG A 200 8.37 12.61 -8.86
CA ARG A 200 8.25 12.91 -10.29
C ARG A 200 7.16 12.05 -10.95
N GLN A 201 7.03 10.79 -10.55
CA GLN A 201 5.98 9.89 -11.03
C GLN A 201 4.60 10.34 -10.53
N ALA A 202 4.48 10.75 -9.27
CA ALA A 202 3.27 11.35 -8.71
C ALA A 202 2.83 12.57 -9.54
N ALA A 203 3.76 13.48 -9.82
CA ALA A 203 3.50 14.65 -10.65
C ALA A 203 2.99 14.31 -12.06
N PHE A 204 3.51 13.25 -12.68
CA PHE A 204 3.08 12.78 -14.01
C PHE A 204 1.60 12.39 -14.06
N TYR A 205 1.04 11.90 -12.95
CA TYR A 205 -0.38 11.57 -12.80
C TYR A 205 -1.20 12.68 -12.13
N LYS A 206 -0.63 13.89 -11.95
CA LYS A 206 -1.28 15.06 -11.33
C LYS A 206 -1.65 14.86 -9.85
N ILE A 207 -0.95 13.98 -9.15
CA ILE A 207 -0.92 13.94 -7.69
C ILE A 207 -0.30 15.24 -7.21
N ASN A 208 -0.92 15.94 -6.25
CA ASN A 208 -0.41 17.20 -5.73
C ASN A 208 -0.06 17.19 -4.24
N GLY A 209 -0.30 16.07 -3.54
CA GLY A 209 0.15 15.82 -2.19
C GLY A 209 0.77 14.43 -2.05
N PHE A 210 2.00 14.39 -1.57
CA PHE A 210 2.74 13.17 -1.26
C PHE A 210 2.95 13.17 0.26
N VAL A 211 2.07 12.47 0.97
CA VAL A 211 2.11 12.37 2.43
C VAL A 211 3.14 11.31 2.79
N ILE A 212 4.19 11.69 3.50
CA ILE A 212 5.28 10.78 3.86
C ILE A 212 5.31 10.53 5.36
N LYS A 213 5.21 9.27 5.75
CA LYS A 213 5.44 8.82 7.12
C LYS A 213 6.88 8.36 7.25
N LEU A 214 7.62 8.95 8.19
CA LEU A 214 9.05 8.68 8.38
C LEU A 214 9.39 8.06 9.73
N ASP A 215 8.54 8.23 10.73
CA ASP A 215 8.80 7.80 12.11
C ASP A 215 10.25 8.09 12.57
N GLY A 216 11.05 7.08 12.86
CA GLY A 216 12.45 7.21 13.23
C GLY A 216 13.40 7.62 12.10
N HIS A 217 12.97 7.62 10.84
CA HIS A 217 13.80 7.90 9.67
C HIS A 217 13.99 9.40 9.35
N PHE A 218 13.74 10.26 10.34
CA PHE A 218 14.13 11.67 10.28
C PHE A 218 15.00 12.04 11.47
N GLN A 219 16.00 12.92 11.27
CA GLN A 219 16.95 13.34 12.31
C GLN A 219 16.34 14.41 13.24
N TYR A 220 15.47 13.99 14.14
CA TYR A 220 14.87 14.87 15.15
C TYR A 220 15.92 15.38 16.15
N LYS A 221 15.97 16.68 16.37
CA LYS A 221 16.77 17.30 17.43
C LYS A 221 16.10 17.19 18.79
N SER A 222 14.76 17.32 18.80
CA SER A 222 13.92 17.25 19.99
C SER A 222 13.79 15.85 20.58
N ALA A 223 13.95 14.82 19.71
CA ALA A 223 13.79 13.42 20.07
C ALA A 223 14.95 12.56 19.53
N PRO A 224 16.21 12.80 19.96
CA PRO A 224 17.37 12.11 19.37
C PRO A 224 17.37 10.60 19.62
N ALA A 225 16.61 10.11 20.59
CA ALA A 225 16.53 8.69 20.89
C ALA A 225 15.77 7.90 19.83
N VAL A 226 14.84 8.52 19.09
CA VAL A 226 14.05 7.85 18.06
C VAL A 226 14.77 7.74 16.71
N VAL A 227 15.86 8.48 16.52
CA VAL A 227 16.55 8.59 15.23
C VAL A 227 17.22 7.28 14.86
N GLU A 228 16.79 6.71 13.77
CA GLU A 228 17.30 5.44 13.22
C GLU A 228 18.50 5.63 12.27
N PRO A 229 19.23 4.54 11.92
CA PRO A 229 20.25 4.58 10.89
C PRO A 229 19.69 5.05 9.54
N TYR A 230 20.51 5.74 8.78
CA TYR A 230 20.15 6.33 7.47
C TYR A 230 19.07 7.43 7.51
N ALA A 231 18.53 7.79 8.68
CA ALA A 231 17.51 8.82 8.81
C ALA A 231 17.84 10.10 8.03
N LEU A 232 16.86 10.63 7.30
CA LEU A 232 16.99 11.86 6.52
C LEU A 232 17.43 13.03 7.40
N SER A 233 18.45 13.74 6.97
CA SER A 233 18.82 15.00 7.58
C SER A 233 17.78 16.09 7.24
N PRO A 234 17.71 17.17 8.05
CA PRO A 234 16.87 18.32 7.72
C PRO A 234 17.15 18.92 6.32
N ALA A 235 18.40 18.83 5.86
CA ALA A 235 18.78 19.32 4.54
C ALA A 235 18.24 18.43 3.41
N GLU A 236 18.31 17.12 3.56
CA GLU A 236 17.76 16.16 2.59
C GLU A 236 16.24 16.23 2.52
N LEU A 237 15.54 16.35 3.65
CA LEU A 237 14.09 16.52 3.66
C LEU A 237 13.68 17.84 2.97
N GLN A 238 14.42 18.94 3.22
CA GLN A 238 14.16 20.20 2.52
C GLN A 238 14.49 20.13 1.02
N GLU A 239 15.51 19.38 0.63
CA GLU A 239 15.83 19.12 -0.80
C GLU A 239 14.71 18.36 -1.50
N LEU A 240 14.22 17.28 -0.90
CA LEU A 240 13.07 16.52 -1.39
C LEU A 240 11.81 17.39 -1.47
N THR A 241 11.58 18.21 -0.44
CA THR A 241 10.48 19.17 -0.41
C THR A 241 10.56 20.16 -1.58
N ASN A 242 11.71 20.76 -1.81
CA ASN A 242 11.92 21.69 -2.91
C ASN A 242 11.76 21.03 -4.27
N TYR A 243 12.20 19.77 -4.38
CA TYR A 243 12.04 18.97 -5.58
C TYR A 243 10.55 18.72 -5.88
N GLY A 244 9.78 18.26 -4.89
CA GLY A 244 8.33 18.07 -5.05
C GLY A 244 7.62 19.37 -5.43
N LEU A 245 7.87 20.47 -4.71
CA LEU A 245 7.26 21.78 -4.98
C LEU A 245 7.55 22.29 -6.39
N ARG A 246 8.73 22.01 -6.94
CA ARG A 246 9.08 22.33 -8.33
C ARG A 246 8.12 21.67 -9.31
N TYR A 247 7.69 20.45 -9.05
CA TYR A 247 6.76 19.67 -9.88
C TYR A 247 5.30 19.77 -9.42
N HIS A 248 4.97 20.79 -8.62
CA HIS A 248 3.63 21.03 -8.07
C HIS A 248 3.12 19.92 -7.13
N VAL A 249 4.02 19.16 -6.52
CA VAL A 249 3.71 18.15 -5.51
C VAL A 249 4.22 18.63 -4.16
N GLN A 250 3.36 18.70 -3.16
CA GLN A 250 3.75 18.98 -1.79
C GLN A 250 4.20 17.69 -1.10
N LEU A 251 5.43 17.62 -0.61
CA LEU A 251 5.89 16.55 0.27
C LEU A 251 5.39 16.88 1.68
N ILE A 252 4.29 16.25 2.07
CA ILE A 252 3.54 16.59 3.27
C ILE A 252 4.02 15.72 4.43
N PRO A 253 4.55 16.30 5.52
CA PRO A 253 4.94 15.52 6.68
C PRO A 253 3.73 14.96 7.40
N TYR A 254 3.90 13.79 7.94
CA TYR A 254 2.95 13.04 8.73
C TYR A 254 3.58 12.69 10.07
N LEU A 255 2.83 12.83 11.16
CA LEU A 255 3.23 12.32 12.47
C LEU A 255 2.02 11.87 13.25
N ASP A 256 2.10 10.66 13.78
CA ASP A 256 1.06 10.05 14.60
C ASP A 256 0.94 10.69 15.99
N GLY A 257 -0.24 10.59 16.54
CA GLY A 257 -0.57 10.94 17.92
C GLY A 257 -2.09 11.08 18.15
N PRO A 258 -2.60 10.63 19.27
CA PRO A 258 -1.89 10.06 20.44
C PRO A 258 -1.46 8.60 20.28
N ALA A 259 -2.01 7.84 19.31
CA ALA A 259 -1.71 6.43 19.06
C ALA A 259 -0.68 6.23 17.95
N HIS A 260 -0.37 4.98 17.62
CA HIS A 260 0.63 4.58 16.60
C HIS A 260 2.03 5.17 16.78
N ILE A 261 2.43 5.45 18.00
CA ILE A 261 3.73 6.06 18.31
C ILE A 261 4.69 5.13 19.05
N SER A 262 4.59 3.84 18.79
CA SER A 262 5.50 2.84 19.35
C SER A 262 6.97 3.15 19.02
N PHE A 263 7.25 3.75 17.85
CA PHE A 263 8.59 4.19 17.48
C PHE A 263 9.18 5.23 18.47
N ILE A 264 8.36 5.97 19.20
CA ILE A 264 8.76 6.88 20.28
C ILE A 264 8.77 6.13 21.61
N LEU A 265 7.66 5.51 21.96
CA LEU A 265 7.42 5.01 23.31
C LEU A 265 8.16 3.72 23.63
N LYS A 266 8.69 3.01 22.62
CA LYS A 266 9.61 1.87 22.82
C LYS A 266 10.88 2.29 23.57
N HIS A 267 11.31 3.55 23.46
CA HIS A 267 12.53 4.04 24.04
C HIS A 267 12.36 4.37 25.55
N PRO A 268 13.28 3.90 26.42
CA PRO A 268 13.20 4.13 27.86
C PRO A 268 13.13 5.60 28.26
N GLU A 269 13.71 6.49 27.48
CA GLU A 269 13.72 7.96 27.69
C GLU A 269 12.30 8.53 27.69
N TYR A 270 11.38 7.90 26.95
CA TYR A 270 9.98 8.34 26.76
C TYR A 270 8.97 7.47 27.48
N ALA A 271 9.38 6.38 28.13
CA ALA A 271 8.47 5.43 28.80
C ALA A 271 7.53 6.09 29.83
N LYS A 272 7.96 7.19 30.46
CA LYS A 272 7.13 7.98 31.39
C LYS A 272 5.96 8.71 30.72
N LEU A 273 5.95 8.80 29.40
CA LEU A 273 4.90 9.47 28.61
C LEU A 273 3.81 8.50 28.16
N ARG A 274 4.00 7.20 28.34
CA ARG A 274 3.02 6.17 27.99
C ARG A 274 1.70 6.39 28.72
N GLU A 275 0.60 6.15 28.06
CA GLU A 275 -0.72 6.15 28.67
C GLU A 275 -0.83 5.01 29.73
N TYR A 276 -0.36 3.81 29.37
CA TYR A 276 -0.16 2.70 30.29
C TYR A 276 1.32 2.37 30.42
N PRO A 277 1.84 2.17 31.63
CA PRO A 277 3.27 1.88 31.84
C PRO A 277 3.80 0.67 31.07
N ASP A 278 2.92 -0.29 30.78
CA ASP A 278 3.20 -1.54 30.10
C ASP A 278 2.74 -1.57 28.63
N SER A 279 2.46 -0.42 28.03
CA SER A 279 2.10 -0.29 26.61
C SER A 279 2.93 0.79 25.93
N ASN A 280 3.42 0.52 24.72
CA ASN A 280 4.14 1.48 23.90
C ASN A 280 3.23 2.14 22.85
N TYR A 281 1.93 1.86 22.82
CA TYR A 281 1.03 2.23 21.75
C TYR A 281 0.60 3.70 21.77
N GLU A 282 0.14 4.21 22.94
CA GLU A 282 -0.40 5.56 23.06
C GLU A 282 0.35 6.42 24.09
N ILE A 283 0.49 7.71 23.75
CA ILE A 283 1.02 8.73 24.63
C ILE A 283 -0.08 9.35 25.48
N CYS A 284 0.20 9.61 26.73
CA CYS A 284 -0.75 10.23 27.65
C CYS A 284 -1.07 11.68 27.25
N SER A 285 -2.29 11.97 26.84
CA SER A 285 -2.75 13.31 26.47
C SER A 285 -2.98 14.25 27.65
N THR A 286 -2.93 13.76 28.88
CA THR A 286 -2.99 14.62 30.08
C THR A 286 -1.60 14.96 30.64
N ASN A 287 -0.52 14.44 30.06
CA ASN A 287 0.83 14.74 30.48
C ASN A 287 1.40 15.92 29.65
N PRO A 288 1.74 17.07 30.25
CA PRO A 288 2.27 18.21 29.49
C PRO A 288 3.62 17.93 28.80
N ASP A 289 4.42 16.99 29.33
CA ASP A 289 5.68 16.59 28.68
C ASP A 289 5.41 15.84 27.33
N SER A 290 4.23 15.23 27.17
CA SER A 290 3.81 14.62 25.90
C SER A 290 3.71 15.65 24.78
N TYR A 291 2.96 16.73 25.02
CA TYR A 291 2.86 17.83 24.06
C TYR A 291 4.20 18.49 23.78
N LYS A 292 5.00 18.71 24.83
CA LYS A 292 6.33 19.29 24.67
C LYS A 292 7.23 18.45 23.74
N LEU A 293 7.15 17.13 23.83
CA LEU A 293 7.89 16.25 22.94
C LEU A 293 7.34 16.34 21.50
N LEU A 294 6.02 16.15 21.33
CA LEU A 294 5.38 16.19 20.02
C LEU A 294 5.56 17.54 19.33
N GLU A 295 5.34 18.65 20.04
CA GLU A 295 5.57 20.00 19.51
C GLU A 295 7.03 20.24 19.10
N GLY A 296 7.98 19.67 19.83
CA GLY A 296 9.39 19.68 19.44
C GLY A 296 9.63 18.94 18.13
N MET A 297 9.03 17.76 17.97
CA MET A 297 9.14 16.95 16.73
C MET A 297 8.41 17.64 15.55
N TYR A 298 7.24 18.22 15.80
CA TYR A 298 6.56 19.04 14.77
C TYR A 298 7.46 20.19 14.31
N GLN A 299 8.09 20.91 15.25
CA GLN A 299 8.97 22.02 14.90
C GLN A 299 10.18 21.57 14.08
N ASP A 300 10.78 20.44 14.41
CA ASP A 300 11.91 19.89 13.65
C ASP A 300 11.50 19.57 12.20
N LEU A 301 10.31 18.97 11.99
CA LEU A 301 9.75 18.74 10.65
C LEU A 301 9.43 20.04 9.92
N LEU A 302 8.79 21.02 10.59
CA LEU A 302 8.45 22.31 10.00
C LEU A 302 9.69 23.08 9.52
N ASP A 303 10.78 23.02 10.27
CA ASP A 303 12.05 23.68 9.94
C ASP A 303 12.73 23.07 8.71
N ALA A 304 12.50 21.78 8.45
CA ALA A 304 13.07 21.00 7.36
C ALA A 304 12.12 20.82 6.16
N ASN A 305 10.91 21.41 6.21
CA ASN A 305 9.87 21.21 5.19
C ASN A 305 9.19 22.56 4.84
N LYS A 306 10.00 23.57 4.52
CA LYS A 306 9.52 24.91 4.21
C LYS A 306 8.89 24.97 2.83
N GLY A 307 7.79 25.71 2.71
CA GLY A 307 7.05 25.90 1.44
C GLY A 307 5.85 24.99 1.27
N VAL A 308 5.69 23.98 2.11
CA VAL A 308 4.52 23.09 2.13
C VAL A 308 3.41 23.72 2.97
N LYS A 309 2.18 23.59 2.47
CA LYS A 309 0.99 24.17 3.10
C LYS A 309 0.37 23.24 4.15
N TYR A 310 0.41 21.95 3.95
CA TYR A 310 -0.31 20.96 4.76
C TYR A 310 0.60 20.25 5.76
N PHE A 311 -0.03 19.67 6.78
CA PHE A 311 0.55 18.71 7.72
C PHE A 311 -0.51 17.69 8.10
N TYR A 312 -0.18 16.40 8.01
CA TYR A 312 -1.04 15.34 8.52
C TYR A 312 -0.73 15.10 10.00
N LEU A 313 -1.66 15.53 10.85
CA LEU A 313 -1.74 15.12 12.25
C LEU A 313 -2.53 13.82 12.27
N SER A 314 -1.83 12.69 12.17
CA SER A 314 -2.50 11.41 12.25
C SER A 314 -3.06 11.20 13.66
N THR A 315 -4.33 10.97 13.69
CA THR A 315 -5.06 10.71 14.94
C THR A 315 -5.75 9.34 14.88
N ASP A 316 -5.12 8.44 14.14
CA ASP A 316 -5.62 7.11 13.85
C ASP A 316 -5.71 6.24 15.12
N GLU A 317 -6.76 5.45 15.22
CA GLU A 317 -7.01 4.34 16.14
C GLU A 317 -6.58 4.56 17.61
N PRO A 318 -6.95 5.66 18.29
CA PRO A 318 -6.56 5.86 19.69
C PRO A 318 -7.37 4.95 20.63
N TYR A 319 -7.02 3.68 20.68
CA TYR A 319 -7.77 2.62 21.35
C TYR A 319 -7.90 2.77 22.86
N TYR A 320 -6.94 3.42 23.49
CA TYR A 320 -6.90 3.56 24.95
C TYR A 320 -7.30 4.96 25.42
N LEU A 321 -7.40 5.91 24.53
CA LEU A 321 -7.68 7.30 24.85
C LEU A 321 -8.88 7.46 25.78
N GLY A 322 -8.71 8.15 26.88
CA GLY A 322 -9.75 8.40 27.87
C GLY A 322 -10.03 7.24 28.81
N LEU A 323 -9.28 6.13 28.75
CA LEU A 323 -9.42 4.98 29.66
C LEU A 323 -8.45 5.01 30.83
N ALA A 324 -7.28 5.59 30.67
CA ALA A 324 -6.25 5.51 31.69
C ALA A 324 -6.62 6.24 32.97
N HIS A 325 -6.47 5.52 34.07
CA HIS A 325 -6.56 6.04 35.45
C HIS A 325 -5.47 5.39 36.27
N ASN A 326 -4.25 5.90 36.14
CA ASN A 326 -3.07 5.38 36.82
C ASN A 326 -2.14 6.53 37.25
N SER A 327 -0.98 6.23 37.84
CA SER A 327 -0.07 7.25 38.37
C SER A 327 0.64 8.09 37.29
N GLN A 328 0.66 7.63 36.03
CA GLN A 328 1.29 8.34 34.92
C GLN A 328 0.27 9.13 34.10
N CYS A 329 -0.94 8.59 33.96
CA CYS A 329 -1.96 9.12 33.08
C CYS A 329 -3.34 9.08 33.73
N ASN A 330 -4.10 10.17 33.58
CA ASN A 330 -5.42 10.32 34.16
C ASN A 330 -6.45 10.83 33.15
N GLU A 331 -6.55 10.18 32.01
CA GLU A 331 -7.47 10.56 30.95
C GLU A 331 -8.92 10.22 31.26
N ALA A 332 -9.17 9.17 32.05
CA ALA A 332 -10.53 8.83 32.47
C ALA A 332 -11.20 9.95 33.27
N ASP A 333 -10.46 10.66 34.11
CA ASP A 333 -11.01 11.83 34.84
C ASP A 333 -11.22 13.00 33.90
N LEU A 334 -10.35 13.21 32.91
CA LEU A 334 -10.54 14.23 31.87
C LEU A 334 -11.79 13.92 31.02
N ALA A 335 -11.97 12.67 30.60
CA ALA A 335 -13.15 12.23 29.85
C ALA A 335 -14.44 12.48 30.65
N LYS A 336 -14.42 12.18 31.93
CA LYS A 336 -15.54 12.45 32.83
C LYS A 336 -15.81 13.95 32.98
N HIS A 337 -14.77 14.78 33.10
CA HIS A 337 -14.88 16.24 33.20
C HIS A 337 -15.45 16.86 31.92
N LEU A 338 -14.94 16.47 30.77
CA LEU A 338 -15.39 16.97 29.46
C LEU A 338 -16.74 16.38 29.03
N GLY A 339 -17.10 15.21 29.58
CA GLY A 339 -18.38 14.55 29.36
C GLY A 339 -18.36 13.44 28.30
N SER A 340 -17.26 13.24 27.58
CA SER A 340 -17.05 12.12 26.66
C SER A 340 -15.57 11.91 26.33
N VAL A 341 -15.22 10.71 25.88
CA VAL A 341 -13.90 10.39 25.33
C VAL A 341 -13.65 11.14 24.02
N GLY A 342 -14.66 11.27 23.15
CA GLY A 342 -14.55 12.05 21.92
C GLY A 342 -14.15 13.51 22.14
N LYS A 343 -14.48 14.09 23.30
CA LYS A 343 -14.00 15.43 23.66
C LYS A 343 -12.56 15.45 24.18
N VAL A 344 -12.05 14.37 24.75
CA VAL A 344 -10.63 14.20 25.04
C VAL A 344 -9.85 14.19 23.74
N PHE A 345 -10.34 13.44 22.76
CA PHE A 345 -9.76 13.41 21.42
C PHE A 345 -9.77 14.80 20.77
N ALA A 346 -10.91 15.48 20.75
CA ALA A 346 -11.02 16.84 20.21
C ALA A 346 -10.07 17.82 20.91
N ASN A 347 -9.83 17.66 22.22
CA ASN A 347 -8.85 18.46 22.97
C ASN A 347 -7.41 18.18 22.53
N PHE A 348 -7.07 16.92 22.21
CA PHE A 348 -5.78 16.59 21.66
C PHE A 348 -5.58 17.23 20.28
N VAL A 349 -6.58 17.11 19.39
CA VAL A 349 -6.58 17.74 18.06
C VAL A 349 -6.44 19.28 18.17
N ASP A 350 -7.14 19.91 19.12
CA ASP A 350 -7.05 21.38 19.31
C ASP A 350 -5.65 21.82 19.76
N GLN A 351 -5.04 21.09 20.67
CA GLN A 351 -3.70 21.43 21.17
C GLN A 351 -2.61 21.18 20.12
N SER A 352 -2.55 19.95 19.58
CA SER A 352 -1.53 19.57 18.59
C SER A 352 -1.75 20.28 17.25
N GLY A 353 -2.99 20.31 16.78
CA GLY A 353 -3.36 21.00 15.54
C GLY A 353 -3.21 22.52 15.67
N GLY A 354 -3.52 23.11 16.84
CA GLY A 354 -3.32 24.54 17.11
C GLY A 354 -1.86 24.94 16.99
N TYR A 355 -0.94 24.13 17.52
CA TYR A 355 0.50 24.36 17.39
C TYR A 355 0.95 24.43 15.93
N LEU A 356 0.46 23.54 15.08
CA LEU A 356 0.77 23.47 13.65
C LEU A 356 0.11 24.62 12.87
N HIS A 357 -1.16 24.90 13.17
CA HIS A 357 -1.94 25.96 12.54
C HIS A 357 -1.33 27.36 12.81
N ASP A 358 -0.93 27.65 14.04
CA ASP A 358 -0.28 28.91 14.42
C ASP A 358 1.07 29.13 13.71
N ARG A 359 1.63 28.05 13.15
CA ARG A 359 2.86 28.08 12.33
C ARG A 359 2.59 28.04 10.82
N GLY A 360 1.34 28.26 10.44
CA GLY A 360 0.91 28.45 9.06
C GLY A 360 0.64 27.16 8.28
N ARG A 361 0.37 26.05 8.97
CA ARG A 361 -0.03 24.81 8.31
C ARG A 361 -1.55 24.65 8.31
N ASP A 362 -2.11 24.19 7.21
CA ASP A 362 -3.45 23.59 7.17
C ASP A 362 -3.33 22.16 7.69
N VAL A 363 -4.04 21.87 8.76
CA VAL A 363 -3.92 20.60 9.49
C VAL A 363 -4.99 19.62 9.01
N ILE A 364 -4.54 18.48 8.51
CA ILE A 364 -5.42 17.36 8.15
C ILE A 364 -5.33 16.34 9.29
N PHE A 365 -6.47 15.86 9.76
CA PHE A 365 -6.55 14.86 10.82
C PHE A 365 -7.60 13.81 10.45
N TRP A 366 -7.54 12.66 11.04
CA TRP A 366 -8.59 11.66 10.92
C TRP A 366 -9.56 11.80 12.08
N GLY A 367 -10.81 12.20 11.77
CA GLY A 367 -11.87 12.47 12.73
C GLY A 367 -12.64 11.22 13.15
N GLU A 368 -11.93 10.11 13.23
CA GLU A 368 -12.42 8.79 13.54
C GLU A 368 -12.75 8.59 15.03
N TYR A 369 -12.85 7.35 15.44
CA TYR A 369 -13.05 6.99 16.84
C TYR A 369 -12.06 7.69 17.77
N PRO A 370 -12.47 8.03 18.97
CA PRO A 370 -13.78 7.70 19.56
C PRO A 370 -14.84 8.78 19.42
N MET A 371 -14.73 9.68 18.46
CA MET A 371 -15.65 10.83 18.31
C MET A 371 -17.03 10.41 17.83
N LYS A 372 -18.04 11.07 18.38
CA LYS A 372 -19.44 11.00 17.90
C LYS A 372 -19.80 12.31 17.23
N PRO A 373 -20.83 12.35 16.37
CA PRO A 373 -21.27 13.60 15.74
C PRO A 373 -21.50 14.74 16.72
N SER A 374 -21.93 14.42 17.96
CA SER A 374 -22.14 15.42 19.04
C SER A 374 -20.85 16.04 19.56
N ASP A 375 -19.71 15.36 19.45
CA ASP A 375 -18.43 15.83 19.97
C ASP A 375 -17.73 16.76 18.98
N LEU A 376 -18.08 16.69 17.68
CA LEU A 376 -17.48 17.50 16.60
C LEU A 376 -17.63 19.01 16.82
N ALA A 377 -18.62 19.43 17.59
CA ALA A 377 -18.78 20.85 17.94
C ALA A 377 -17.61 21.43 18.74
N THR A 378 -16.77 20.60 19.34
CA THR A 378 -15.59 21.01 20.11
C THR A 378 -14.32 21.10 19.29
N LEU A 379 -14.32 20.56 18.05
CA LEU A 379 -13.16 20.68 17.16
C LEU A 379 -12.91 22.12 16.70
N PRO A 380 -11.66 22.52 16.49
CA PRO A 380 -11.35 23.80 15.87
C PRO A 380 -11.82 23.83 14.40
N PRO A 381 -12.38 24.93 13.90
CA PRO A 381 -12.96 24.96 12.55
C PRO A 381 -11.92 25.04 11.42
N TYR A 382 -10.66 25.20 11.72
CA TYR A 382 -9.58 25.31 10.74
C TYR A 382 -9.01 23.97 10.29
N VAL A 383 -9.33 22.88 11.01
CA VAL A 383 -8.84 21.54 10.61
C VAL A 383 -9.61 21.01 9.38
N ILE A 384 -9.00 20.09 8.69
CA ILE A 384 -9.57 19.35 7.59
C ILE A 384 -9.72 17.90 8.06
N ASN A 385 -10.91 17.34 7.92
CA ASN A 385 -11.13 15.92 8.19
C ASN A 385 -10.65 15.09 7.01
N GLY A 386 -9.70 14.17 7.23
CA GLY A 386 -9.09 13.33 6.22
C GLY A 386 -9.93 12.13 5.81
N GLU A 387 -11.08 11.91 6.46
CA GLU A 387 -11.92 10.74 6.19
C GLU A 387 -13.42 11.03 6.35
N VAL A 388 -14.22 10.52 5.42
CA VAL A 388 -15.66 10.72 5.38
C VAL A 388 -16.39 9.49 5.91
N TYR A 389 -17.13 9.63 7.02
CA TYR A 389 -17.78 8.49 7.71
C TYR A 389 -19.27 8.29 7.37
N GLY A 390 -19.96 9.31 6.90
CA GLY A 390 -21.36 9.18 6.53
C GLY A 390 -22.24 10.36 6.97
N PRO A 391 -23.57 10.33 6.62
CA PRO A 391 -24.43 11.51 6.63
C PRO A 391 -24.62 12.22 7.98
N ALA A 392 -24.43 11.53 9.10
CA ALA A 392 -24.54 12.16 10.43
C ALA A 392 -23.30 13.00 10.75
N TYR A 393 -22.13 12.49 10.41
CA TYR A 393 -20.84 13.19 10.53
C TYR A 393 -20.76 14.31 9.50
N ASP A 394 -21.14 14.07 8.26
CA ASP A 394 -21.15 15.08 7.18
C ASP A 394 -21.89 16.35 7.62
N ARG A 395 -23.10 16.18 8.18
CA ARG A 395 -23.87 17.32 8.70
C ARG A 395 -23.17 18.06 9.82
N ALA A 396 -22.54 17.33 10.74
CA ALA A 396 -21.86 17.92 11.89
C ALA A 396 -20.59 18.67 11.47
N PHE A 397 -19.78 18.11 10.59
CA PHE A 397 -18.60 18.77 10.01
C PHE A 397 -19.01 20.01 9.19
N HIS A 398 -20.02 19.89 8.33
CA HIS A 398 -20.53 21.01 7.55
C HIS A 398 -21.03 22.16 8.44
N GLN A 399 -21.80 21.86 9.50
CA GLN A 399 -22.25 22.88 10.45
C GLN A 399 -21.11 23.58 11.18
N ARG A 400 -20.00 22.90 11.38
CA ARG A 400 -18.78 23.43 12.00
C ARG A 400 -17.90 24.20 11.02
N GLY A 401 -18.16 24.08 9.70
CA GLY A 401 -17.36 24.67 8.64
C GLY A 401 -16.06 23.88 8.34
N ILE A 402 -15.96 22.66 8.83
CA ILE A 402 -14.84 21.76 8.59
C ILE A 402 -15.03 21.10 7.23
N ARG A 403 -14.01 21.17 6.39
CA ARG A 403 -13.95 20.51 5.09
C ARG A 403 -13.47 19.08 5.25
N GLN A 404 -13.75 18.22 4.28
CA GLN A 404 -13.46 16.80 4.35
C GLN A 404 -12.71 16.30 3.10
N MET A 405 -11.99 15.21 3.25
CA MET A 405 -11.42 14.41 2.17
C MET A 405 -12.03 13.01 2.19
N VAL A 406 -12.08 12.36 1.05
CA VAL A 406 -12.45 10.94 0.97
C VAL A 406 -11.18 10.12 1.17
N PHE A 407 -11.24 9.15 2.07
CA PHE A 407 -10.17 8.19 2.28
C PHE A 407 -10.47 6.88 1.55
N THR A 408 -9.47 6.33 0.88
CA THR A 408 -9.47 4.96 0.37
C THR A 408 -8.07 4.34 0.48
N SER A 409 -8.00 3.01 0.37
CA SER A 409 -6.74 2.26 0.37
C SER A 409 -6.47 1.64 -0.99
N THR A 410 -5.21 1.45 -1.34
CA THR A 410 -4.78 0.93 -2.64
C THR A 410 -5.25 -0.50 -2.90
N GLU A 411 -4.56 -1.50 -2.38
CA GLU A 411 -4.82 -2.92 -2.66
C GLU A 411 -5.41 -3.69 -1.47
N GLY A 412 -5.93 -2.97 -0.52
CA GLY A 412 -6.32 -3.49 0.79
C GLY A 412 -5.26 -3.17 1.83
N GLU A 413 -5.68 -3.12 3.06
CA GLU A 413 -4.81 -2.73 4.16
C GLU A 413 -3.92 -3.87 4.61
N GLU A 414 -2.70 -3.53 5.01
CA GLU A 414 -1.81 -4.36 5.79
C GLU A 414 -1.62 -5.79 5.25
N LYS A 415 -1.61 -5.95 3.92
CA LYS A 415 -1.42 -7.27 3.29
C LYS A 415 0.00 -7.41 2.77
N LEU A 416 0.57 -8.59 2.99
CA LEU A 416 1.89 -8.92 2.48
C LEU A 416 1.95 -8.94 0.94
N PHE A 417 0.84 -9.24 0.29
CA PHE A 417 0.72 -9.36 -1.15
C PHE A 417 -0.30 -8.38 -1.71
N PRO A 418 -0.05 -7.78 -2.87
CA PRO A 418 -1.00 -6.86 -3.50
C PRO A 418 -2.29 -7.59 -3.93
N ASP A 419 -3.42 -6.97 -3.67
CA ASP A 419 -4.75 -7.51 -3.96
C ASP A 419 -5.66 -6.48 -4.62
N TYR A 420 -5.46 -6.23 -5.92
CA TYR A 420 -6.30 -5.32 -6.70
C TYR A 420 -7.58 -5.94 -7.23
N PHE A 421 -7.72 -7.27 -7.15
CA PHE A 421 -8.88 -7.98 -7.65
C PHE A 421 -9.49 -8.83 -6.55
N ILE A 422 -10.48 -8.29 -5.87
CA ILE A 422 -11.29 -9.05 -4.93
C ILE A 422 -12.10 -10.04 -5.75
N LEU A 423 -11.80 -11.32 -5.61
CA LEU A 423 -12.50 -12.36 -6.33
C LEU A 423 -13.94 -12.47 -5.82
N PRO A 424 -14.97 -12.40 -6.70
CA PRO A 424 -16.35 -12.62 -6.32
C PRO A 424 -16.49 -14.00 -5.68
N ASN A 425 -17.14 -14.09 -4.53
CA ASN A 425 -17.35 -15.35 -3.81
C ASN A 425 -16.07 -16.08 -3.42
N SER A 426 -14.94 -15.40 -3.39
CA SER A 426 -13.80 -15.95 -2.69
C SER A 426 -14.27 -16.18 -1.26
N GLU A 427 -14.51 -17.42 -0.91
CA GLU A 427 -14.47 -17.79 0.48
C GLU A 427 -13.05 -17.44 0.91
N ARG A 428 -12.85 -16.21 1.33
CA ARG A 428 -11.68 -15.86 2.12
C ARG A 428 -11.74 -16.81 3.27
N LEU A 429 -10.78 -17.71 3.34
CA LEU A 429 -10.74 -18.73 4.40
C LEU A 429 -10.57 -18.08 5.75
N HIS A 430 -10.02 -16.88 5.78
CA HIS A 430 -10.06 -15.94 6.88
C HIS A 430 -11.40 -15.23 6.77
N GLY A 431 -12.29 -15.55 7.69
CA GLY A 431 -13.60 -14.95 7.78
C GLY A 431 -13.48 -13.50 7.43
N ALA A 432 -14.32 -12.99 6.57
CA ALA A 432 -14.25 -11.75 5.89
C ALA A 432 -13.30 -10.82 6.62
N SER A 433 -12.23 -10.40 6.01
CA SER A 433 -11.46 -9.35 6.63
C SER A 433 -12.51 -8.37 7.12
N ASN A 434 -12.54 -8.10 8.38
CA ASN A 434 -13.33 -7.02 8.92
C ASN A 434 -12.66 -5.71 8.53
N ASP A 435 -12.09 -5.68 7.33
CA ASP A 435 -11.61 -4.49 6.71
C ASP A 435 -12.83 -3.60 6.55
N GLU A 436 -12.93 -2.60 7.39
CA GLU A 436 -14.01 -1.61 7.39
C GLU A 436 -14.15 -0.92 6.03
N PHE A 437 -13.10 -0.99 5.23
CA PHE A 437 -12.99 -0.39 3.92
C PHE A 437 -13.45 -1.31 2.78
N GLU A 438 -13.75 -2.58 3.04
CA GLU A 438 -14.37 -3.46 2.07
C GLU A 438 -15.89 -3.21 1.95
N ASP A 439 -16.26 -2.04 1.50
CA ASP A 439 -17.66 -1.66 1.32
C ASP A 439 -18.38 -2.52 0.29
N ASN A 440 -17.64 -3.19 -0.60
CA ASN A 440 -18.20 -4.02 -1.67
C ASN A 440 -17.36 -5.28 -1.90
N PRO A 441 -17.47 -6.31 -1.04
CA PRO A 441 -16.80 -7.57 -1.29
C PRO A 441 -17.22 -8.14 -2.65
N GLY A 442 -16.25 -8.37 -3.52
CA GLY A 442 -16.48 -8.90 -4.85
C GLY A 442 -16.33 -7.89 -5.99
N LEU A 443 -16.04 -6.61 -5.72
CA LEU A 443 -15.59 -5.67 -6.74
C LEU A 443 -14.05 -5.69 -6.85
N PRO A 444 -13.49 -5.50 -8.05
CA PRO A 444 -12.08 -5.17 -8.17
C PRO A 444 -11.73 -3.91 -7.38
N ARG A 445 -10.56 -3.89 -6.74
CA ARG A 445 -10.15 -2.75 -5.88
C ARG A 445 -10.19 -1.39 -6.60
N VAL A 446 -9.80 -1.35 -7.87
CA VAL A 446 -9.87 -0.12 -8.69
C VAL A 446 -11.31 0.37 -8.84
N ASP A 447 -12.27 -0.54 -9.00
CA ASP A 447 -13.71 -0.20 -9.04
C ASP A 447 -14.20 0.34 -7.70
N ASP A 448 -13.74 -0.26 -6.60
CA ASP A 448 -14.11 0.13 -5.25
C ASP A 448 -13.59 1.53 -4.93
N ILE A 449 -12.31 1.80 -5.12
CA ILE A 449 -11.68 3.11 -4.95
C ILE A 449 -12.46 4.18 -5.72
N THR A 450 -12.63 3.99 -7.02
CA THR A 450 -13.25 5.01 -7.88
C THR A 450 -14.73 5.24 -7.55
N LYS A 451 -15.47 4.18 -7.20
CA LYS A 451 -16.87 4.27 -6.80
C LYS A 451 -17.05 4.91 -5.43
N LYS A 452 -16.21 4.55 -4.45
CA LYS A 452 -16.25 5.15 -3.12
C LYS A 452 -15.99 6.66 -3.19
N ILE A 453 -14.95 7.08 -3.87
CA ILE A 453 -14.64 8.51 -4.05
C ILE A 453 -15.81 9.23 -4.74
N SER A 454 -16.35 8.67 -5.82
CA SER A 454 -17.47 9.25 -6.55
C SER A 454 -18.76 9.33 -5.70
N PHE A 455 -19.06 8.27 -4.94
CA PHE A 455 -20.23 8.22 -4.08
C PHE A 455 -20.12 9.22 -2.91
N ASP A 456 -19.03 9.16 -2.16
CA ASP A 456 -18.83 9.96 -0.96
C ASP A 456 -18.73 11.45 -1.27
N SER A 457 -18.01 11.82 -2.33
CA SER A 457 -17.90 13.21 -2.76
C SER A 457 -19.23 13.82 -3.24
N SER A 458 -20.16 12.98 -3.71
CA SER A 458 -21.47 13.43 -4.20
C SER A 458 -22.54 13.60 -3.11
N ARG A 459 -22.28 13.15 -1.87
CA ARG A 459 -23.26 13.25 -0.78
C ARG A 459 -23.49 14.70 -0.34
N VAL A 460 -24.73 14.98 0.04
CA VAL A 460 -25.12 16.31 0.51
C VAL A 460 -24.45 16.66 1.85
N ASN A 461 -23.87 17.84 1.95
CA ASN A 461 -23.18 18.38 3.13
C ASN A 461 -21.85 17.72 3.47
N THR A 462 -21.25 16.93 2.60
CA THR A 462 -19.89 16.39 2.83
C THR A 462 -18.82 17.46 2.82
N SER A 463 -19.01 18.55 2.05
CA SER A 463 -18.00 19.61 1.90
C SER A 463 -16.63 19.05 1.51
N VAL A 464 -16.61 18.06 0.62
CA VAL A 464 -15.41 17.38 0.16
C VAL A 464 -14.58 18.31 -0.72
N ILE A 465 -13.26 18.33 -0.46
CA ILE A 465 -12.28 19.13 -1.20
C ILE A 465 -11.17 18.28 -1.82
N GLY A 466 -11.17 17.00 -1.57
CA GLY A 466 -10.13 16.11 -2.08
C GLY A 466 -10.32 14.67 -1.66
N GLU A 467 -9.34 13.88 -2.03
CA GLU A 467 -9.18 12.49 -1.64
C GLU A 467 -7.76 12.23 -1.12
N VAL A 468 -7.61 11.19 -0.35
CA VAL A 468 -6.33 10.58 0.02
C VAL A 468 -6.40 9.07 -0.22
N GLU A 469 -5.48 8.59 -1.02
CA GLU A 469 -5.31 7.18 -1.31
C GLU A 469 -4.14 6.64 -0.48
N ALA A 470 -4.44 5.77 0.48
CA ALA A 470 -3.41 5.25 1.36
C ALA A 470 -2.79 3.95 0.85
N GLY A 471 -1.49 3.81 1.04
CA GLY A 471 -0.74 2.57 0.86
C GLY A 471 -0.07 2.19 2.18
N TRP A 472 -0.62 1.18 2.86
CA TRP A 472 -0.12 0.72 4.16
C TRP A 472 0.88 -0.42 3.97
N SER A 473 2.11 -0.23 4.48
CA SER A 473 3.20 -1.20 4.37
C SER A 473 3.39 -2.07 5.61
N ASP A 474 2.50 -2.00 6.57
CA ASP A 474 2.64 -2.61 7.91
C ASP A 474 2.93 -4.11 7.88
N GLU A 475 2.37 -4.86 6.92
CA GLU A 475 2.66 -6.28 6.76
C GLU A 475 3.82 -6.60 5.80
N GLY A 476 4.54 -5.58 5.36
CA GLY A 476 5.72 -5.73 4.53
C GLY A 476 5.43 -5.80 3.03
N VAL A 477 4.28 -5.30 2.58
CA VAL A 477 4.05 -5.10 1.14
C VAL A 477 4.96 -3.99 0.61
N ASN A 478 5.51 -4.20 -0.57
CA ASN A 478 6.41 -3.23 -1.17
C ASN A 478 5.61 -2.05 -1.77
N PRO A 479 5.88 -0.79 -1.40
CA PRO A 479 5.18 0.39 -1.90
C PRO A 479 5.16 0.54 -3.43
N GLU A 480 6.08 -0.08 -4.14
CA GLU A 480 6.02 -0.18 -5.60
C GLU A 480 4.71 -0.81 -6.10
N THR A 481 4.06 -1.63 -5.30
CA THR A 481 2.79 -2.26 -5.67
C THR A 481 1.58 -1.32 -5.56
N PHE A 482 1.71 -0.17 -4.91
CA PHE A 482 0.61 0.77 -4.65
C PHE A 482 0.22 1.64 -5.86
N TRP A 483 1.06 1.77 -6.86
CA TRP A 483 0.89 2.76 -7.94
C TRP A 483 -0.43 2.67 -8.70
N LEU A 484 -1.00 1.48 -8.92
CA LEU A 484 -2.31 1.37 -9.60
C LEU A 484 -3.43 2.00 -8.74
N GLY A 485 -3.43 1.74 -7.44
CA GLY A 485 -4.39 2.34 -6.51
C GLY A 485 -4.24 3.85 -6.43
N TYR A 486 -3.02 4.34 -6.23
CA TYR A 486 -2.74 5.78 -6.21
C TYR A 486 -3.26 6.50 -7.46
N VAL A 487 -3.01 5.92 -8.63
CA VAL A 487 -3.48 6.50 -9.90
C VAL A 487 -5.00 6.40 -10.03
N ALA A 488 -5.63 5.37 -9.48
CA ALA A 488 -7.09 5.23 -9.47
C ALA A 488 -7.76 6.28 -8.56
N GLY A 489 -7.21 6.49 -7.34
CA GLY A 489 -7.69 7.52 -6.42
C GLY A 489 -7.64 8.90 -7.04
N VAL A 490 -6.47 9.28 -7.53
CA VAL A 490 -6.26 10.60 -8.17
C VAL A 490 -7.12 10.80 -9.41
N ALA A 491 -7.30 9.76 -10.24
CA ALA A 491 -8.19 9.85 -11.40
C ALA A 491 -9.64 10.15 -10.96
N ALA A 492 -10.10 9.51 -9.89
CA ALA A 492 -11.41 9.76 -9.31
C ALA A 492 -11.51 11.14 -8.62
N GLY A 493 -10.43 11.62 -8.01
CA GLY A 493 -10.35 12.96 -7.43
C GLY A 493 -10.35 14.07 -8.48
N TRP A 494 -9.79 13.79 -9.65
CA TRP A 494 -9.79 14.70 -10.79
C TRP A 494 -11.14 14.74 -11.51
N HIS A 495 -11.71 13.58 -11.80
CA HIS A 495 -12.96 13.44 -12.55
C HIS A 495 -13.78 12.26 -12.00
N PRO A 496 -14.55 12.45 -10.91
CA PRO A 496 -15.30 11.38 -10.25
C PRO A 496 -16.21 10.59 -11.20
N GLY A 497 -16.09 9.27 -11.15
CA GLY A 497 -16.88 8.34 -11.96
C GLY A 497 -16.33 8.04 -13.34
N LEU A 498 -15.21 8.64 -13.74
CA LEU A 498 -14.54 8.43 -15.02
C LEU A 498 -13.02 8.34 -14.84
N PRO A 499 -12.33 7.54 -15.68
CA PRO A 499 -12.87 6.54 -16.60
C PRO A 499 -13.39 5.29 -15.86
N SER A 500 -13.92 4.32 -16.61
CA SER A 500 -14.26 3.02 -16.03
C SER A 500 -13.01 2.28 -15.56
N ALA A 501 -13.12 1.44 -14.52
CA ALA A 501 -11.98 0.72 -13.96
C ALA A 501 -11.19 -0.13 -14.99
N PRO A 502 -11.82 -0.85 -15.94
CA PRO A 502 -11.08 -1.55 -16.99
C PRO A 502 -10.32 -0.61 -17.93
N GLU A 503 -10.88 0.55 -18.26
CA GLU A 503 -10.21 1.56 -19.09
C GLU A 503 -9.05 2.18 -18.34
N LEU A 504 -9.25 2.54 -17.07
CA LEU A 504 -8.23 3.08 -16.20
C LEU A 504 -7.03 2.12 -16.07
N SER A 505 -7.29 0.85 -15.75
CA SER A 505 -6.24 -0.16 -15.60
C SER A 505 -5.46 -0.37 -16.90
N SER A 506 -6.15 -0.49 -18.03
CA SER A 506 -5.51 -0.66 -19.34
C SER A 506 -4.65 0.56 -19.71
N THR A 507 -5.14 1.76 -19.43
CA THR A 507 -4.41 3.02 -19.68
C THR A 507 -3.20 3.11 -18.74
N PHE A 508 -3.36 2.76 -17.46
CA PHE A 508 -2.27 2.69 -16.49
C PHE A 508 -1.16 1.79 -16.97
N TYR A 509 -1.45 0.55 -17.36
CA TYR A 509 -0.41 -0.38 -17.83
C TYR A 509 0.38 0.18 -19.01
N SER A 510 -0.31 0.84 -19.94
CA SER A 510 0.32 1.44 -21.12
C SER A 510 1.21 2.62 -20.78
N LEU A 511 0.80 3.49 -19.85
CA LEU A 511 1.56 4.66 -19.41
C LEU A 511 2.68 4.31 -18.44
N PHE A 512 2.42 3.38 -17.53
CA PHE A 512 3.33 3.01 -16.44
C PHE A 512 4.45 2.08 -16.91
N TYR A 513 4.12 1.02 -17.66
CA TYR A 513 5.10 0.04 -18.15
C TYR A 513 5.50 0.24 -19.61
N GLY A 514 4.69 0.98 -20.36
CA GLY A 514 4.84 1.14 -21.80
C GLY A 514 3.94 0.20 -22.61
N THR A 515 3.79 0.51 -23.90
CA THR A 515 2.82 -0.16 -24.78
C THR A 515 3.21 -1.59 -25.23
N LYS A 516 4.35 -2.11 -24.80
CA LYS A 516 4.84 -3.44 -25.21
C LYS A 516 4.49 -4.55 -24.23
N VAL A 517 4.04 -4.21 -23.02
CA VAL A 517 3.60 -5.21 -22.03
C VAL A 517 2.32 -5.91 -22.49
N VAL A 518 2.12 -7.13 -22.04
CA VAL A 518 1.00 -7.97 -22.47
C VAL A 518 0.33 -8.65 -21.27
N ASN A 519 -0.99 -8.82 -21.36
CA ASN A 519 -1.78 -9.54 -20.35
C ASN A 519 -1.60 -9.03 -18.92
N MET A 520 -1.44 -7.71 -18.75
CA MET A 520 -1.20 -7.13 -17.42
C MET A 520 -2.40 -7.32 -16.49
N ASP A 521 -3.65 -7.25 -16.98
CA ASP A 521 -4.83 -7.58 -16.17
C ASP A 521 -4.71 -8.98 -15.55
N ARG A 522 -4.21 -9.96 -16.33
CA ARG A 522 -4.02 -11.32 -15.82
C ARG A 522 -2.88 -11.40 -14.81
N VAL A 523 -1.83 -10.58 -14.95
CA VAL A 523 -0.75 -10.48 -13.94
C VAL A 523 -1.34 -10.01 -12.61
N TYR A 524 -2.05 -8.89 -12.59
CA TYR A 524 -2.64 -8.33 -11.38
C TYR A 524 -3.69 -9.27 -10.76
N GLN A 525 -4.55 -9.89 -11.59
CA GLN A 525 -5.51 -10.87 -11.11
C GLN A 525 -4.82 -12.08 -10.45
N LEU A 526 -3.77 -12.61 -11.08
CA LEU A 526 -3.01 -13.73 -10.51
C LEU A 526 -2.28 -13.34 -9.22
N MET A 527 -1.79 -12.11 -9.10
CA MET A 527 -1.21 -11.61 -7.85
C MET A 527 -2.25 -11.66 -6.71
N SER A 528 -3.48 -11.20 -6.95
CA SER A 528 -4.56 -11.27 -5.96
C SER A 528 -4.95 -12.72 -5.61
N GLU A 529 -5.00 -13.63 -6.61
CA GLU A 529 -5.22 -15.06 -6.38
C GLU A 529 -4.10 -15.66 -5.48
N GLN A 530 -2.86 -15.19 -5.65
CA GLN A 530 -1.72 -15.64 -4.83
C GLN A 530 -1.75 -15.02 -3.42
N ALA A 531 -2.13 -13.74 -3.29
CA ALA A 531 -2.31 -13.08 -1.99
C ALA A 531 -3.29 -13.87 -1.13
N GLN A 532 -4.41 -14.30 -1.69
CA GLN A 532 -5.37 -15.14 -0.99
C GLN A 532 -4.80 -16.49 -0.56
N SER A 533 -4.05 -17.14 -1.44
CA SER A 533 -3.41 -18.43 -1.12
C SER A 533 -2.38 -18.29 -0.01
N TRP A 534 -1.67 -17.17 0.06
CA TRP A 534 -0.74 -16.87 1.13
C TRP A 534 -1.48 -16.70 2.45
N ASN A 535 -2.51 -15.88 2.50
CA ASN A 535 -3.32 -15.65 3.69
C ASN A 535 -3.97 -16.95 4.22
N ASP A 536 -4.42 -17.82 3.32
CA ASP A 536 -4.96 -19.13 3.68
C ASP A 536 -3.93 -20.08 4.32
N SER A 537 -2.66 -19.84 4.10
CA SER A 537 -1.56 -20.71 4.58
C SER A 537 -0.94 -20.19 5.87
N TRP A 538 -0.87 -18.89 6.03
CA TRP A 538 -0.14 -18.22 7.10
C TRP A 538 -0.99 -17.15 7.75
N ASP A 539 -1.79 -17.52 8.69
CA ASP A 539 -2.61 -16.58 9.44
C ASP A 539 -1.74 -15.65 10.27
N PRO A 540 -2.09 -14.37 10.39
CA PRO A 540 -1.46 -13.46 11.33
C PRO A 540 -1.65 -13.98 12.76
N MET A 541 -0.73 -13.63 13.64
CA MET A 541 -0.83 -13.92 15.05
C MET A 541 -1.66 -12.82 15.73
N GLU A 542 -2.39 -13.21 16.78
CA GLU A 542 -3.26 -12.27 17.46
C GLU A 542 -2.52 -11.41 18.48
N SER A 543 -2.88 -10.13 18.52
CA SER A 543 -2.50 -9.24 19.62
C SER A 543 -3.22 -9.63 20.92
N LYS A 544 -2.55 -9.42 22.06
CA LYS A 544 -3.13 -9.52 23.40
C LYS A 544 -3.51 -8.15 23.97
N ALA A 545 -3.86 -7.22 23.09
CA ALA A 545 -4.20 -5.87 23.45
C ALA A 545 -5.31 -5.76 24.51
N ARG A 546 -5.36 -4.61 25.16
CA ARG A 546 -6.47 -4.21 26.01
C ARG A 546 -7.72 -4.00 25.15
N LYS A 547 -8.90 -4.19 25.76
CA LYS A 547 -10.16 -3.96 25.04
C LYS A 547 -10.27 -2.51 24.57
N PRO A 548 -10.54 -2.24 23.29
CA PRO A 548 -10.72 -0.90 22.77
C PRO A 548 -11.91 -0.15 23.40
N ILE A 549 -11.87 1.15 23.40
CA ILE A 549 -12.91 2.02 23.98
C ILE A 549 -14.25 1.81 23.28
N TRP A 550 -14.25 1.78 21.96
CA TRP A 550 -15.50 1.66 21.16
C TRP A 550 -15.98 0.25 20.96
N GLY A 551 -15.36 -0.70 21.65
CA GLY A 551 -15.81 -2.07 21.66
C GLY A 551 -15.73 -2.76 20.31
N SER A 552 -14.92 -2.26 19.40
CA SER A 552 -14.62 -2.91 18.13
C SER A 552 -14.18 -4.34 18.40
N SER A 553 -14.80 -5.28 17.72
CA SER A 553 -14.51 -6.69 17.85
C SER A 553 -13.66 -7.19 16.69
N TYR A 554 -12.63 -6.40 16.34
CA TYR A 554 -11.69 -6.85 15.33
C TYR A 554 -11.09 -8.20 15.73
N ALA A 555 -10.88 -9.03 14.75
CA ALA A 555 -10.27 -10.34 14.96
C ALA A 555 -8.91 -10.25 15.66
N ILE A 556 -8.19 -9.14 15.44
CA ILE A 556 -6.90 -8.86 16.09
C ILE A 556 -6.97 -8.73 17.62
N PHE A 557 -8.14 -8.39 18.18
CA PHE A 557 -8.33 -8.21 19.63
C PHE A 557 -9.00 -9.40 20.33
N ASN A 558 -9.39 -10.40 19.58
CA ASN A 558 -10.11 -11.57 20.09
C ASN A 558 -9.37 -12.85 19.71
N PRO A 559 -9.48 -13.92 20.53
CA PRO A 559 -8.99 -15.24 20.13
C PRO A 559 -9.55 -15.67 18.77
N PRO A 560 -8.85 -16.55 18.02
CA PRO A 560 -9.31 -17.01 16.71
C PRO A 560 -10.78 -17.40 16.75
N HIS A 561 -11.57 -16.76 15.89
CA HIS A 561 -13.01 -17.00 15.86
C HIS A 561 -13.37 -18.26 15.09
N SER A 562 -12.44 -18.72 14.26
CA SER A 562 -12.65 -19.88 13.41
C SER A 562 -11.35 -20.66 13.21
N ALA A 563 -11.47 -21.88 12.73
CA ALA A 563 -10.31 -22.66 12.30
C ALA A 563 -9.54 -22.02 11.14
N HIS A 564 -10.12 -21.00 10.51
CA HIS A 564 -9.52 -20.27 9.38
C HIS A 564 -8.48 -19.25 9.84
N ASP A 565 -8.60 -18.77 11.09
CA ASP A 565 -7.69 -17.80 11.70
C ASP A 565 -6.44 -18.46 12.31
N GLN A 566 -6.17 -19.70 11.95
CA GLN A 566 -5.06 -20.48 12.49
C GLN A 566 -4.01 -20.77 11.42
N THR A 567 -2.76 -20.55 11.78
CA THR A 567 -1.62 -20.98 10.99
C THR A 567 -1.72 -22.48 10.68
N LEU A 568 -1.38 -22.88 9.47
CA LEU A 568 -1.33 -24.29 9.08
C LEU A 568 -0.34 -25.04 9.99
N PRO A 569 -0.79 -25.95 10.85
CA PRO A 569 0.09 -26.62 11.79
C PRO A 569 1.02 -27.60 11.08
N LEU A 570 2.22 -27.79 11.61
CA LEU A 570 3.08 -28.87 11.15
C LEU A 570 2.56 -30.24 11.62
N PRO A 571 2.84 -31.32 10.87
CA PRO A 571 2.58 -32.67 11.36
C PRO A 571 3.40 -32.97 12.62
N PRO A 572 2.96 -33.92 13.47
CA PRO A 572 3.82 -34.40 14.56
C PRO A 572 5.08 -35.06 14.00
N ALA A 573 6.19 -35.00 14.73
CA ALA A 573 7.36 -35.82 14.39
C ALA A 573 7.13 -37.29 14.74
N PRO A 574 7.73 -38.27 14.03
CA PRO A 574 7.72 -39.67 14.46
C PRO A 574 8.51 -39.86 15.73
N ASP A 575 8.14 -40.86 16.51
CA ASP A 575 8.94 -41.24 17.68
C ASP A 575 10.18 -42.07 17.30
N SER A 576 10.99 -42.41 18.30
CA SER A 576 12.23 -43.23 18.13
C SER A 576 12.01 -44.63 17.52
N THR A 577 10.78 -45.09 17.51
CA THR A 577 10.36 -46.34 16.88
C THR A 577 9.70 -46.16 15.53
N LEU A 578 9.75 -44.93 14.97
CA LEU A 578 9.08 -44.50 13.74
C LEU A 578 7.54 -44.70 13.79
N ASN A 579 6.92 -44.65 14.98
CA ASN A 579 5.48 -44.53 15.04
C ASN A 579 5.08 -43.14 14.55
N TYR A 580 4.13 -43.10 13.59
CA TYR A 580 3.67 -41.87 13.01
C TYR A 580 2.16 -41.92 12.75
N PRO A 581 1.35 -41.07 13.39
CA PRO A 581 -0.09 -41.02 13.17
C PRO A 581 -0.37 -40.15 11.94
N SER A 582 -0.58 -40.74 10.79
CA SER A 582 -0.85 -40.05 9.55
C SER A 582 -2.27 -39.46 9.49
N THR A 583 -2.46 -38.29 10.06
CA THR A 583 -3.75 -37.59 10.03
C THR A 583 -3.69 -36.21 9.41
N TRP A 584 -2.51 -35.62 9.31
CA TRP A 584 -2.30 -34.23 8.89
C TRP A 584 -2.84 -33.95 7.48
N SER A 585 -2.46 -34.76 6.49
CA SER A 585 -2.93 -34.58 5.11
C SER A 585 -4.45 -34.71 4.97
N LYS A 586 -5.06 -35.56 5.79
CA LYS A 586 -6.52 -35.72 5.80
C LYS A 586 -7.21 -34.51 6.43
N GLN A 587 -6.69 -34.01 7.53
CA GLN A 587 -7.24 -32.86 8.24
C GLN A 587 -7.12 -31.57 7.41
N ASN A 588 -6.00 -31.42 6.69
CA ASN A 588 -5.70 -30.25 5.90
C ASN A 588 -5.94 -30.42 4.39
N SER A 589 -6.73 -31.46 4.01
CA SER A 589 -6.92 -31.83 2.60
C SER A 589 -7.43 -30.67 1.72
N ARG A 590 -8.26 -29.79 2.24
CA ARG A 590 -8.77 -28.61 1.51
C ARG A 590 -7.63 -27.62 1.24
N ARG A 591 -6.86 -27.23 2.25
CA ARG A 591 -5.72 -26.31 2.12
C ARG A 591 -4.66 -26.86 1.17
N ILE A 592 -4.36 -28.16 1.25
CA ILE A 592 -3.43 -28.84 0.34
C ILE A 592 -3.94 -28.77 -1.10
N ALA A 593 -5.23 -29.03 -1.33
CA ALA A 593 -5.82 -28.97 -2.67
C ALA A 593 -5.77 -27.55 -3.25
N LEU A 594 -6.05 -26.54 -2.45
CA LEU A 594 -5.93 -25.13 -2.85
C LEU A 594 -4.48 -24.75 -3.17
N ALA A 595 -3.52 -25.17 -2.37
CA ALA A 595 -2.11 -24.93 -2.62
C ALA A 595 -1.64 -25.56 -3.96
N LEU A 596 -2.03 -26.79 -4.24
CA LEU A 596 -1.71 -27.47 -5.51
C LEU A 596 -2.36 -26.77 -6.73
N GLN A 597 -3.55 -26.21 -6.55
CA GLN A 597 -4.19 -25.41 -7.61
C GLN A 597 -3.46 -24.09 -7.79
N ALA A 598 -3.13 -23.39 -6.69
CA ALA A 598 -2.43 -22.11 -6.72
C ALA A 598 -1.01 -22.24 -7.31
N GLU A 599 -0.34 -23.38 -7.14
CA GLU A 599 0.97 -23.65 -7.76
C GLU A 599 0.88 -23.59 -9.29
N GLN A 600 -0.18 -24.12 -9.91
CA GLN A 600 -0.36 -24.04 -11.35
C GLN A 600 -0.59 -22.59 -11.82
N GLN A 601 -1.36 -21.82 -11.07
CA GLN A 601 -1.60 -20.40 -11.35
C GLN A 601 -0.30 -19.58 -11.19
N ASN A 602 0.47 -19.88 -10.17
CA ASN A 602 1.77 -19.24 -9.92
C ASN A 602 2.75 -19.45 -11.07
N GLN A 603 2.82 -20.66 -11.65
CA GLN A 603 3.67 -20.92 -12.82
C GLN A 603 3.30 -20.03 -14.03
N VAL A 604 2.01 -19.80 -14.25
CA VAL A 604 1.53 -18.87 -15.29
C VAL A 604 1.96 -17.44 -14.96
N LEU A 605 1.78 -17.01 -13.71
CA LEU A 605 2.17 -15.68 -13.25
C LEU A 605 3.67 -15.42 -13.46
N LEU A 606 4.53 -16.33 -13.01
CA LEU A 606 5.98 -16.22 -13.20
C LEU A 606 6.36 -16.09 -14.68
N GLY A 607 5.72 -16.88 -15.55
CA GLY A 607 5.94 -16.79 -17.00
C GLY A 607 5.57 -15.42 -17.56
N LEU A 608 4.43 -14.87 -17.16
CA LEU A 608 3.98 -13.53 -17.56
C LEU A 608 4.89 -12.42 -17.02
N LEU A 609 5.32 -12.53 -15.76
CA LEU A 609 6.23 -11.55 -15.16
C LEU A 609 7.58 -11.54 -15.88
N HIS A 610 8.18 -12.69 -16.11
CA HIS A 610 9.44 -12.78 -16.88
C HIS A 610 9.33 -12.19 -18.28
N GLU A 611 8.21 -12.45 -18.99
CA GLU A 611 7.95 -11.87 -20.31
C GLU A 611 7.83 -10.34 -20.22
N ASN A 612 7.06 -9.82 -19.27
CA ASN A 612 6.80 -8.39 -19.16
C ASN A 612 8.00 -7.60 -18.63
N ILE A 613 8.84 -8.16 -17.76
CA ILE A 613 10.12 -7.55 -17.35
C ILE A 613 11.00 -7.25 -18.56
N GLN A 614 11.02 -8.14 -19.58
CA GLN A 614 11.78 -7.90 -20.80
C GLN A 614 11.12 -6.89 -21.75
N ARG A 615 9.80 -6.80 -21.72
CA ARG A 615 9.00 -5.92 -22.59
C ARG A 615 8.82 -4.51 -22.06
N ALA A 616 8.87 -4.34 -20.73
CA ALA A 616 8.65 -3.07 -20.07
C ALA A 616 9.65 -2.01 -20.55
N GLN A 617 9.12 -0.87 -20.95
CA GLN A 617 9.88 0.31 -21.39
C GLN A 617 10.21 1.21 -20.20
N PHE A 618 9.34 1.21 -19.18
CA PHE A 618 9.42 2.00 -17.95
C PHE A 618 9.14 1.12 -16.74
N ASN A 619 9.50 1.55 -15.55
CA ASN A 619 9.16 0.93 -14.27
C ASN A 619 9.39 -0.60 -14.22
N ARG A 620 10.50 -1.06 -14.83
CA ARG A 620 10.85 -2.49 -14.85
C ARG A 620 11.07 -3.05 -13.46
N HIS A 621 11.62 -2.25 -12.55
CA HIS A 621 11.87 -2.67 -11.17
C HIS A 621 10.55 -3.04 -10.47
N ASN A 622 9.48 -2.32 -10.70
CA ASN A 622 8.16 -2.65 -10.19
C ASN A 622 7.77 -4.12 -10.53
N LEU A 623 7.97 -4.55 -11.76
CA LEU A 623 7.73 -5.95 -12.15
C LEU A 623 8.73 -6.95 -11.53
N GLN A 624 9.94 -6.51 -11.21
CA GLN A 624 10.91 -7.33 -10.46
C GLN A 624 10.45 -7.52 -9.00
N VAL A 625 9.87 -6.48 -8.39
CA VAL A 625 9.22 -6.60 -7.07
C VAL A 625 8.08 -7.61 -7.13
N TYR A 626 7.14 -7.49 -8.09
CA TYR A 626 6.09 -8.49 -8.28
C TYR A 626 6.64 -9.91 -8.46
N LEU A 627 7.76 -10.05 -9.18
CA LEU A 627 8.41 -11.35 -9.36
C LEU A 627 8.91 -11.93 -8.03
N THR A 628 9.53 -11.13 -7.16
CA THR A 628 10.00 -11.62 -5.85
C THR A 628 8.83 -12.05 -4.96
N ILE A 629 7.73 -11.30 -4.96
CA ILE A 629 6.50 -11.66 -4.23
C ILE A 629 5.91 -12.97 -4.76
N ALA A 630 5.82 -13.13 -6.08
CA ALA A 630 5.34 -14.36 -6.70
C ALA A 630 6.25 -15.56 -6.41
N ASP A 631 7.57 -15.36 -6.31
CA ASP A 631 8.54 -16.39 -5.94
C ASP A 631 8.42 -16.80 -4.46
N LEU A 632 8.19 -15.84 -3.55
CA LEU A 632 7.87 -16.13 -2.14
C LEU A 632 6.62 -17.02 -2.03
N CYS A 633 5.55 -16.66 -2.77
CA CYS A 633 4.35 -17.48 -2.81
C CYS A 633 4.63 -18.87 -3.39
N ARG A 634 5.38 -18.98 -4.48
CA ARG A 634 5.79 -20.27 -5.06
C ARG A 634 6.48 -21.16 -4.04
N GLN A 635 7.39 -20.60 -3.28
CA GLN A 635 8.13 -21.36 -2.26
C GLN A 635 7.21 -21.80 -1.11
N ASN A 636 6.28 -20.95 -0.69
CA ASN A 636 5.26 -21.31 0.30
C ASN A 636 4.39 -22.49 -0.18
N LEU A 637 3.91 -22.43 -1.41
CA LEU A 637 3.09 -23.49 -2.02
C LEU A 637 3.87 -24.80 -2.14
N ALA A 638 5.13 -24.73 -2.56
CA ALA A 638 6.02 -25.89 -2.64
C ALA A 638 6.30 -26.51 -1.26
N MET A 639 6.38 -25.68 -0.22
CA MET A 639 6.53 -26.15 1.15
C MET A 639 5.28 -26.94 1.61
N ILE A 640 4.07 -26.43 1.35
CA ILE A 640 2.82 -27.12 1.71
C ILE A 640 2.73 -28.46 0.98
N ALA A 641 3.01 -28.48 -0.32
CA ALA A 641 3.04 -29.69 -1.13
C ALA A 641 4.11 -30.69 -0.65
N GLY A 642 5.28 -30.16 -0.26
CA GLY A 642 6.39 -30.96 0.27
C GLY A 642 6.07 -31.57 1.64
N ILE A 643 5.46 -30.82 2.56
CA ILE A 643 5.01 -31.34 3.85
C ILE A 643 3.98 -32.45 3.66
N HIS A 644 3.05 -32.27 2.68
CA HIS A 644 2.09 -33.32 2.34
C HIS A 644 2.79 -34.59 1.86
N ARG A 645 3.82 -34.49 1.02
CA ARG A 645 4.64 -35.62 0.60
C ARG A 645 5.40 -36.26 1.75
N MET A 646 6.02 -35.45 2.62
CA MET A 646 6.71 -35.92 3.81
C MET A 646 5.77 -36.67 4.76
N ASP A 647 4.54 -36.20 4.98
CA ASP A 647 3.52 -36.86 5.77
C ASP A 647 3.21 -38.28 5.21
N PHE A 648 3.13 -38.39 3.87
CA PHE A 648 2.95 -39.70 3.21
C PHE A 648 4.17 -40.60 3.39
N ASP A 649 5.38 -40.12 3.18
CA ASP A 649 6.63 -40.89 3.32
C ASP A 649 6.82 -41.38 4.76
N LEU A 650 6.57 -40.55 5.77
CA LEU A 650 6.63 -40.91 7.19
C LEU A 650 5.57 -41.95 7.57
N ALA A 651 4.36 -41.84 7.01
CA ALA A 651 3.31 -42.84 7.21
C ALA A 651 3.66 -44.18 6.56
N SER A 652 4.25 -44.15 5.37
CA SER A 652 4.79 -45.34 4.70
C SER A 652 5.87 -46.01 5.53
N ALA A 653 6.82 -45.25 6.05
CA ALA A 653 7.87 -45.72 6.96
C ALA A 653 7.28 -46.43 8.17
N SER A 654 6.29 -45.81 8.82
CA SER A 654 5.62 -46.37 9.99
C SER A 654 4.89 -47.69 9.72
N GLN A 655 4.35 -47.90 8.51
CA GLN A 655 3.65 -49.13 8.13
C GLN A 655 4.61 -50.29 7.83
N VAL A 656 5.81 -50.02 7.32
CA VAL A 656 6.72 -51.06 6.88
C VAL A 656 7.83 -51.41 7.88
N LYS A 657 8.03 -50.58 8.92
CA LYS A 657 9.15 -50.66 9.86
C LYS A 657 9.40 -52.01 10.52
N GLU A 658 8.34 -52.73 10.83
CA GLU A 658 8.44 -54.05 11.47
C GLU A 658 8.79 -55.17 10.48
N LYS A 659 8.48 -55.00 9.19
CA LYS A 659 8.77 -55.96 8.14
C LYS A 659 10.12 -55.75 7.47
N ASP A 660 10.45 -54.51 7.21
CA ASP A 660 11.71 -54.12 6.59
C ASP A 660 12.20 -52.75 7.14
N PRO A 661 13.02 -52.78 8.18
CA PRO A 661 13.62 -51.59 8.76
C PRO A 661 14.46 -50.75 7.76
N LYS A 662 15.03 -51.39 6.74
CA LYS A 662 15.82 -50.64 5.73
C LYS A 662 14.92 -49.84 4.81
N VAL A 663 13.82 -50.42 4.39
CA VAL A 663 12.81 -49.71 3.55
C VAL A 663 12.24 -48.55 4.37
N ALA A 664 11.91 -48.76 5.66
CA ALA A 664 11.42 -47.70 6.52
C ALA A 664 12.40 -46.52 6.60
N LEU A 665 13.70 -46.76 6.72
CA LEU A 665 14.72 -45.70 6.70
C LEU A 665 14.79 -45.01 5.35
N THR A 666 14.61 -45.72 4.23
CA THR A 666 14.58 -45.12 2.89
C THR A 666 13.41 -44.14 2.74
N GLU A 667 12.24 -44.48 3.27
CA GLU A 667 11.09 -43.58 3.25
C GLU A 667 11.34 -42.33 4.11
N VAL A 668 11.90 -42.48 5.32
CA VAL A 668 12.27 -41.33 6.14
C VAL A 668 13.37 -40.48 5.46
N ASP A 669 14.33 -41.10 4.81
CA ASP A 669 15.37 -40.42 4.05
C ASP A 669 14.77 -39.63 2.87
N SER A 670 13.73 -40.16 2.19
CA SER A 670 12.96 -39.44 1.15
C SER A 670 12.29 -38.18 1.71
N ALA A 671 11.69 -38.29 2.90
CA ALA A 671 11.11 -37.12 3.58
C ALA A 671 12.19 -36.05 3.89
N LEU A 672 13.35 -36.46 4.40
CA LEU A 672 14.47 -35.55 4.70
C LEU A 672 15.06 -34.91 3.43
N ASP A 673 15.11 -35.62 2.31
CA ASP A 673 15.55 -35.09 1.02
C ASP A 673 14.54 -34.04 0.50
N THR A 674 13.24 -34.27 0.68
CA THR A 674 12.19 -33.31 0.38
C THR A 674 12.35 -32.04 1.22
N ALA A 675 12.61 -32.18 2.52
CA ALA A 675 12.86 -31.05 3.40
C ALA A 675 14.10 -30.25 2.99
N THR A 676 15.17 -30.92 2.59
CA THR A 676 16.38 -30.26 2.07
C THR A 676 16.09 -29.42 0.82
N SER A 677 15.28 -29.95 -0.10
CA SER A 677 14.87 -29.23 -1.31
C SER A 677 14.07 -27.97 -0.98
N ILE A 678 13.08 -28.07 -0.08
CA ILE A 678 12.29 -26.93 0.40
C ILE A 678 13.20 -25.85 0.96
N TRP A 679 14.14 -26.26 1.79
CA TRP A 679 15.06 -25.34 2.48
C TRP A 679 16.01 -24.61 1.52
N GLN A 680 16.53 -25.31 0.52
CA GLN A 680 17.40 -24.72 -0.50
C GLN A 680 16.63 -23.70 -1.36
N GLN A 681 15.40 -24.03 -1.77
CA GLN A 681 14.56 -23.13 -2.52
C GLN A 681 14.22 -21.87 -1.71
N ARG A 682 13.91 -22.02 -0.42
CA ARG A 682 13.69 -20.90 0.48
C ARG A 682 14.90 -19.95 0.51
N ASN A 683 16.10 -20.49 0.69
CA ASN A 683 17.32 -19.67 0.77
C ASN A 683 17.54 -18.85 -0.50
N GLU A 684 17.31 -19.47 -1.68
CA GLU A 684 17.43 -18.78 -2.96
C GLU A 684 16.40 -17.66 -3.11
N VAL A 685 15.15 -17.92 -2.79
CA VAL A 685 14.06 -16.95 -2.91
C VAL A 685 14.28 -15.75 -1.97
N LEU A 686 14.62 -16.00 -0.70
CA LEU A 686 14.87 -14.93 0.25
C LEU A 686 16.08 -14.06 -0.16
N LYS A 687 17.14 -14.67 -0.63
CA LYS A 687 18.31 -13.94 -1.12
C LYS A 687 17.95 -13.02 -2.28
N ASN A 688 17.11 -13.48 -3.20
CA ASN A 688 16.68 -12.67 -4.35
C ASN A 688 15.77 -11.54 -3.91
N SER A 689 14.86 -11.79 -2.95
CA SER A 689 13.97 -10.77 -2.39
C SER A 689 14.75 -9.65 -1.72
N VAL A 690 15.70 -9.98 -0.84
CA VAL A 690 16.59 -9.01 -0.19
C VAL A 690 17.35 -8.19 -1.22
N ALA A 691 17.95 -8.84 -2.22
CA ALA A 691 18.72 -8.13 -3.25
C ALA A 691 17.84 -7.14 -4.05
N THR A 692 16.58 -7.48 -4.33
CA THR A 692 15.65 -6.59 -5.04
C THR A 692 15.26 -5.39 -4.18
N TRP A 693 15.07 -5.57 -2.88
CA TRP A 693 14.79 -4.48 -1.96
C TRP A 693 15.97 -3.52 -1.82
N ASP A 694 17.19 -4.05 -1.58
CA ASP A 694 18.42 -3.28 -1.40
C ASP A 694 18.80 -2.45 -2.65
N GLU A 695 18.17 -2.68 -3.80
CA GLU A 695 18.36 -1.83 -4.98
C GLU A 695 17.84 -0.40 -4.77
N ARG A 696 16.78 -0.21 -3.94
CA ARG A 696 16.11 1.08 -3.79
C ARG A 696 15.93 1.55 -2.36
N TRP A 697 16.03 0.62 -1.41
CA TRP A 697 15.82 0.86 0.00
C TRP A 697 17.13 0.72 0.76
N PHE A 698 17.28 1.50 1.84
CA PHE A 698 18.41 1.30 2.72
C PHE A 698 18.26 -0.05 3.43
N PRO A 699 19.37 -0.82 3.58
CA PRO A 699 19.33 -2.05 4.32
C PRO A 699 19.04 -1.75 5.80
N ARG A 700 18.32 -2.63 6.45
CA ARG A 700 18.08 -2.52 7.88
C ARG A 700 19.37 -2.72 8.65
N VAL A 701 19.54 -1.93 9.70
CA VAL A 701 20.73 -1.95 10.52
C VAL A 701 20.36 -2.29 11.95
N GLU A 702 20.87 -3.41 12.43
CA GLU A 702 20.64 -3.87 13.81
C GLU A 702 21.35 -2.99 14.85
N GLU A 703 22.52 -2.43 14.53
CA GLU A 703 23.29 -1.60 15.46
C GLU A 703 23.99 -0.44 14.76
N ALA A 704 23.85 0.76 15.30
CA ALA A 704 24.62 1.92 14.88
C ALA A 704 24.95 2.82 16.07
N ASN A 705 26.17 3.35 16.10
CA ASN A 705 26.67 4.27 17.14
C ASN A 705 26.54 3.72 18.59
N GLY A 706 26.65 2.39 18.74
CA GLY A 706 26.54 1.70 20.04
C GLY A 706 25.10 1.57 20.53
N ARG A 707 24.13 1.80 19.69
CA ARG A 707 22.71 1.59 19.97
C ARG A 707 22.16 0.50 19.04
N ARG A 708 21.39 -0.40 19.59
CA ARG A 708 20.65 -1.42 18.84
C ARG A 708 19.30 -0.88 18.42
N PHE A 709 18.91 -1.19 17.19
CA PHE A 709 17.62 -0.86 16.60
C PHE A 709 16.87 -2.15 16.34
N LEU A 710 15.94 -2.43 17.22
CA LEU A 710 14.93 -3.45 16.95
C LEU A 710 13.66 -2.73 16.55
N HIS A 711 13.05 -3.25 15.51
CA HIS A 711 11.75 -2.80 15.11
C HIS A 711 10.76 -3.33 16.13
N GLU A 712 10.23 -2.42 16.91
CA GLU A 712 9.36 -2.74 18.01
C GLU A 712 8.00 -3.17 17.53
N LEU A 713 7.52 -4.25 18.12
CA LEU A 713 6.14 -4.66 17.98
C LEU A 713 5.24 -3.60 18.61
N ASP A 714 4.27 -3.09 17.89
CA ASP A 714 3.13 -2.37 18.45
C ASP A 714 2.32 -3.37 19.32
N ASP A 715 2.10 -3.06 20.56
CA ASP A 715 1.46 -3.98 21.50
C ASP A 715 -0.06 -4.04 21.39
N VAL A 716 -0.64 -3.35 20.43
CA VAL A 716 -2.09 -3.32 20.16
C VAL A 716 -2.44 -3.96 18.85
N LYS A 717 -1.93 -3.42 17.76
CA LYS A 717 -2.32 -3.81 16.39
C LYS A 717 -1.27 -4.71 15.75
N ASP A 718 -0.02 -4.31 15.83
CA ASP A 718 1.07 -5.05 15.21
C ASP A 718 1.48 -6.23 16.08
N HIS A 719 1.18 -7.40 15.62
CA HIS A 719 1.43 -8.64 16.34
C HIS A 719 2.63 -9.43 15.79
N LEU A 720 3.33 -8.87 14.81
CA LEU A 720 4.60 -9.39 14.33
C LEU A 720 5.70 -8.37 14.60
N PRO A 721 6.90 -8.81 15.03
CA PRO A 721 8.02 -7.92 15.20
C PRO A 721 8.31 -7.23 13.86
N ASP A 722 8.24 -5.92 13.84
CA ASP A 722 8.58 -5.14 12.67
C ASP A 722 7.91 -5.59 11.36
N ARG A 723 6.79 -4.96 11.04
CA ARG A 723 6.00 -5.22 9.85
C ARG A 723 6.41 -4.28 8.72
N THR A 724 7.55 -4.56 8.13
CA THR A 724 8.14 -3.74 7.07
C THR A 724 8.38 -4.55 5.81
N ALA A 725 8.89 -3.91 4.81
CA ALA A 725 9.32 -4.53 3.59
C ALA A 725 10.36 -5.64 3.78
N ASP A 726 11.33 -5.43 4.66
CA ASP A 726 12.23 -6.48 5.12
C ASP A 726 11.48 -7.59 5.82
N MET A 727 10.37 -7.24 6.43
CA MET A 727 9.50 -8.17 7.13
C MET A 727 8.93 -9.24 6.24
N SER A 728 8.77 -9.02 4.94
CA SER A 728 8.29 -10.05 4.03
C SER A 728 9.08 -11.34 4.21
N TYR A 729 10.38 -11.27 4.24
CA TYR A 729 11.21 -12.44 4.45
C TYR A 729 11.49 -12.75 5.92
N LEU A 730 11.44 -11.78 6.84
CA LEU A 730 11.51 -12.04 8.27
C LEU A 730 10.30 -12.83 8.75
N VAL A 731 9.09 -12.39 8.40
CA VAL A 731 7.85 -13.12 8.69
C VAL A 731 7.92 -14.52 8.12
N TYR A 732 8.38 -14.65 6.88
CA TYR A 732 8.52 -15.93 6.22
C TYR A 732 9.53 -16.84 6.93
N ARG A 733 10.68 -16.26 7.34
CA ARG A 733 11.68 -16.95 8.15
C ARG A 733 11.10 -17.44 9.47
N GLU A 734 10.36 -16.59 10.17
CA GLU A 734 9.68 -16.91 11.42
C GLU A 734 8.74 -18.11 11.25
N LYS A 735 7.93 -18.12 10.20
CA LYS A 735 7.05 -19.25 9.89
C LYS A 735 7.79 -20.54 9.59
N LEU A 736 9.03 -20.50 9.13
CA LEU A 736 9.85 -21.66 8.83
C LEU A 736 10.68 -22.18 10.01
N LEU A 737 10.87 -21.41 11.07
CA LEU A 737 11.60 -21.88 12.26
C LEU A 737 11.04 -23.19 12.83
N PRO A 738 9.72 -23.31 13.06
CA PRO A 738 9.13 -24.57 13.51
C PRO A 738 9.33 -25.72 12.51
N PHE A 739 9.40 -25.39 11.21
CA PHE A 739 9.69 -26.40 10.17
C PHE A 739 11.10 -27.00 10.35
N GLY A 740 12.10 -26.18 10.59
CA GLY A 740 13.48 -26.65 10.82
C GLY A 740 13.60 -27.53 12.05
N GLU A 741 12.97 -27.15 13.16
CA GLU A 741 12.91 -27.95 14.39
C GLU A 741 12.20 -29.29 14.17
N TRP A 742 11.07 -29.29 13.48
CA TRP A 742 10.32 -30.49 13.13
C TRP A 742 11.15 -31.46 12.29
N VAL A 743 11.85 -30.97 11.28
CA VAL A 743 12.72 -31.78 10.41
C VAL A 743 13.91 -32.36 11.19
N ASN A 744 14.52 -31.58 12.08
CA ASN A 744 15.59 -32.05 12.96
C ASN A 744 15.09 -33.16 13.91
N ALA A 745 13.86 -33.06 14.41
CA ALA A 745 13.22 -34.13 15.21
C ALA A 745 13.03 -35.41 14.38
N ILE A 746 12.62 -35.29 13.12
CA ILE A 746 12.50 -36.46 12.22
C ILE A 746 13.87 -37.11 12.01
N ALA A 747 14.94 -36.32 11.79
CA ALA A 747 16.28 -36.83 11.61
C ALA A 747 16.81 -37.53 12.87
N ALA A 748 16.49 -37.00 14.04
CA ALA A 748 16.83 -37.62 15.32
C ALA A 748 16.11 -38.97 15.51
N ALA A 749 14.79 -39.02 15.24
CA ALA A 749 14.01 -40.26 15.32
C ALA A 749 14.52 -41.32 14.34
N ARG A 750 14.86 -40.90 13.11
CA ARG A 750 15.49 -41.74 12.05
C ARG A 750 16.77 -42.42 12.58
N ASN A 751 17.66 -41.65 13.21
CA ASN A 751 18.94 -42.14 13.69
C ASN A 751 18.79 -43.05 14.95
N GLN A 752 17.85 -42.78 15.83
CA GLN A 752 17.52 -43.63 16.96
C GLN A 752 16.99 -44.98 16.50
N PHE A 753 16.09 -44.98 15.51
CA PHE A 753 15.58 -46.20 14.90
C PHE A 753 16.69 -47.02 14.22
N ALA A 754 17.56 -46.34 13.44
CA ALA A 754 18.70 -46.96 12.79
C ALA A 754 19.63 -47.65 13.80
N ALA A 755 19.94 -46.99 14.90
CA ALA A 755 20.77 -47.54 15.98
C ALA A 755 20.14 -48.79 16.61
N ALA A 756 18.85 -48.77 16.87
CA ALA A 756 18.12 -49.91 17.43
C ALA A 756 18.12 -51.14 16.53
N HIS A 757 18.28 -50.96 15.21
CA HIS A 757 18.29 -52.02 14.21
C HIS A 757 19.70 -52.30 13.62
N ASN A 758 20.77 -51.75 14.22
CA ASN A 758 22.14 -51.85 13.73
C ASN A 758 22.31 -51.37 12.25
N LEU A 759 21.60 -50.34 11.87
CA LEU A 759 21.67 -49.70 10.55
C LEU A 759 22.45 -48.38 10.62
N PRO A 760 23.02 -47.92 9.49
CA PRO A 760 23.80 -46.69 9.45
C PRO A 760 22.99 -45.45 9.89
N SER A 761 23.63 -44.57 10.68
CA SER A 761 23.15 -43.23 10.92
C SER A 761 23.32 -42.33 9.69
N ARG A 762 22.55 -41.31 9.61
CA ARG A 762 22.65 -40.19 8.64
C ARG A 762 22.97 -38.91 9.38
N ASN A 763 24.05 -38.24 9.01
CA ASN A 763 24.28 -36.90 9.51
C ASN A 763 23.39 -35.96 8.71
N TYR A 764 22.45 -35.32 9.38
CA TYR A 764 21.46 -34.44 8.78
C TYR A 764 21.16 -33.29 9.71
N ARG A 765 21.22 -32.07 9.19
CA ARG A 765 20.83 -30.85 9.89
C ARG A 765 20.46 -29.81 8.84
N LEU A 766 19.32 -29.11 9.02
CA LEU A 766 19.02 -27.89 8.33
C LEU A 766 19.66 -26.73 9.09
N ALA A 767 20.36 -25.85 8.38
CA ALA A 767 20.98 -24.66 8.93
C ALA A 767 20.42 -23.43 8.26
N TRP A 768 20.33 -22.31 8.98
CA TRP A 768 20.00 -21.02 8.41
C TRP A 768 21.16 -20.50 7.60
N ASP A 769 20.87 -19.95 6.42
CA ASP A 769 21.84 -19.17 5.67
C ASP A 769 21.87 -17.73 6.20
N ASP A 770 23.03 -17.10 6.10
CA ASP A 770 23.15 -15.68 6.34
C ASP A 770 22.68 -14.91 5.10
N PHE A 771 21.71 -14.02 5.28
CA PHE A 771 21.18 -13.12 4.26
C PHE A 771 21.67 -11.67 4.47
N GLY A 772 22.76 -11.47 5.18
CA GLY A 772 23.32 -10.14 5.44
C GLY A 772 22.52 -9.37 6.50
N ALA A 773 21.90 -8.28 6.10
CA ALA A 773 21.21 -7.37 7.02
C ALA A 773 19.93 -7.92 7.71
N VAL A 774 19.63 -9.20 7.58
CA VAL A 774 18.52 -9.81 8.33
C VAL A 774 18.82 -9.77 9.81
N PRO A 775 18.10 -9.02 10.62
CA PRO A 775 18.30 -8.96 12.05
C PRO A 775 18.15 -10.35 12.66
N ALA A 776 19.00 -10.68 13.61
CA ALA A 776 18.80 -11.87 14.41
C ALA A 776 17.61 -11.62 15.34
N VAL A 777 16.41 -11.90 14.90
CA VAL A 777 15.24 -11.94 15.76
C VAL A 777 15.31 -13.23 16.53
N CYS A 778 15.52 -13.16 17.82
CA CYS A 778 15.73 -14.34 18.64
C CYS A 778 14.48 -14.93 19.17
N SER A 779 13.49 -14.13 19.45
CA SER A 779 12.21 -14.58 19.93
C SER A 779 11.28 -14.76 18.76
N SER A 780 10.51 -15.82 18.76
CA SER A 780 9.39 -15.94 17.85
C SER A 780 8.38 -14.84 18.15
N ALA A 781 7.64 -14.41 17.14
CA ALA A 781 6.52 -13.51 17.36
C ALA A 781 5.55 -14.06 18.41
N SER A 782 5.39 -15.40 18.46
CA SER A 782 4.63 -16.10 19.53
C SER A 782 5.15 -15.79 20.91
N ASP A 783 6.47 -15.74 21.11
CA ASP A 783 7.06 -15.50 22.42
C ASP A 783 6.86 -14.05 22.85
N LEU A 784 6.97 -13.10 21.93
CA LEU A 784 6.70 -11.70 22.19
C LEU A 784 5.23 -11.46 22.55
N ILE A 785 4.29 -12.11 21.83
CA ILE A 785 2.87 -12.06 22.14
C ILE A 785 2.55 -12.76 23.45
N ALA A 786 3.17 -13.91 23.73
CA ALA A 786 2.99 -14.65 24.97
C ALA A 786 3.55 -13.90 26.18
N ASN A 787 4.46 -12.97 25.97
CA ASN A 787 5.14 -12.21 26.98
C ASN A 787 5.01 -10.68 26.74
N PRO A 788 3.80 -10.12 26.90
CA PRO A 788 3.56 -8.70 26.64
C PRO A 788 4.31 -7.76 27.61
N GLN A 789 5.03 -8.32 28.57
CA GLN A 789 5.94 -7.60 29.45
C GLN A 789 7.28 -7.29 28.77
N LEU A 790 7.63 -7.98 27.70
CA LEU A 790 8.84 -7.64 26.93
C LEU A 790 8.68 -6.23 26.35
N ARG A 791 9.69 -5.43 26.57
CA ARG A 791 9.75 -4.01 26.15
C ARG A 791 11.03 -3.84 25.31
N PRO A 792 11.25 -2.69 24.68
CA PRO A 792 12.41 -2.51 23.79
C PRO A 792 13.73 -2.99 24.38
N ALA A 793 14.00 -2.68 25.65
CA ALA A 793 15.22 -3.10 26.31
C ALA A 793 15.30 -4.63 26.53
N ASP A 794 14.17 -5.26 26.81
CA ASP A 794 14.08 -6.70 27.05
C ASP A 794 14.15 -7.46 25.71
N VAL A 795 13.55 -6.90 24.68
CA VAL A 795 13.60 -7.42 23.31
C VAL A 795 15.03 -7.35 22.77
N ASP A 796 15.75 -6.25 23.04
CA ASP A 796 17.18 -6.13 22.71
C ASP A 796 18.05 -7.22 23.38
N GLN A 797 17.71 -7.62 24.58
CA GLN A 797 18.40 -8.71 25.28
C GLN A 797 17.99 -10.08 24.72
N ALA A 798 16.72 -10.25 24.44
CA ALA A 798 16.20 -11.48 23.85
C ALA A 798 16.77 -11.72 22.44
N ALA A 799 17.03 -10.64 21.71
CA ALA A 799 17.62 -10.71 20.38
C ALA A 799 19.06 -11.27 20.34
N THR A 800 19.68 -11.47 21.47
CA THR A 800 21.00 -12.12 21.56
C THR A 800 20.93 -13.64 21.61
N CYS A 801 19.74 -14.24 21.68
CA CYS A 801 19.60 -15.70 21.72
C CYS A 801 19.87 -16.27 20.33
N GLY A 802 20.97 -16.90 20.18
CA GLY A 802 21.46 -17.40 18.90
C GLY A 802 20.47 -18.13 18.03
N MET A 803 20.17 -17.56 16.90
CA MET A 803 19.65 -18.28 15.76
C MET A 803 20.81 -18.90 14.97
N GLY A 804 21.71 -19.50 15.63
CA GLY A 804 22.95 -19.86 14.97
C GLY A 804 23.69 -21.06 15.53
N GLU A 805 23.03 -21.85 16.33
CA GLU A 805 23.68 -23.11 16.74
C GLU A 805 22.95 -24.36 16.30
#